data_58bbcffe42ec6ad25b91109d985a5b6d
#
_entry.id   58bbcffe42ec6ad25b91109d985a5b6d
#
_cell.length_a   1.000
_cell.length_b   1.000
_cell.length_c   1.000
_cell.angle_alpha   90.00
_cell.angle_beta   90.00
_cell.angle_gamma   90.00
#
_symmetry.space_group_name_H-M   'P 1'
#
loop_
_entity.id
_entity.type
_entity.pdbx_description
1 polymer ?
#
loop_
_entity_poly.entity_id
_entity_poly.type
_entity_poly.pdbx_seq_one_letter_code
_entity_poly.pdbx_strand_id
1 'polypeptide(L)'
;MKRPEDPSNSPPPSEDAFAPTERDPAKSRAEAPVVVGPPSLATAPRRDREVSARNRVNVRDVSEDAEEPRKPSTLRRAERTAKPSMFRRALYVLRTVALFGLALAVGAGIALALYVRKLEGELPEVKELKGNYRPRQVTRILGRDKTILAEVFTERRTVVPIGDLPPHVKLAALAAEDANFYEHEGLNYIGIFRAMLVNLRHGKWKQGGSTITQQVVKNVLLDPEKSFRRKVREALLARRLEQTLSKDEILELYLNHIYFGRGRYGIEEAARDSFGKSAKDLSIAEAALLAGTIACPESCSPRKDPKRALERRAFVLDQMNAKGFFRGAEADFEAARVETVHLAAIAETHDELAPEVVSYVRRLLHDLEPERATRGGFTVETTIDPKLQRVARDAVVTNLVAFDKRRGLTGPLKVPQLLDKRGKAKPLGRWEKPWEGAPQAYRTYVGIVGAADDAAGTFDVQVGNVTGIVKLSDYPRYNPQKLAPSGFAPPGAFVRVSLLAPPASKDGKDAKNDSAPPDGKPGYKVPLRLEIGPEAAFVALDARTRDVLALVGNYEGAPSGLDRVNQAERQPGSTFKPILYGYALKSRRWTPASMVDINPQSFGNYKPSNYEGWTAKDPLRLREVLANSVNVGAVRVMEDVGPANIVSFAQALGIKSKLAPDLSLALGSYEVKPIELAGAYATFATLGTYVEPRFVTRIIGPDGKEVPLPERAAPKRVMDDAEAWLLVDMMKSVVDHGTATRAKSLGRPVAGKTGTSNDSKDTWFAGFSPDFVAVSWVGFDDGRPLGAGEAGGVTALPPWIAFMKGAEEGKPVVDFPKPSGIVTVAVDKKTGLLPFADDPETMDENFLAGTEPKDVAEPVVLDGG
;
A
#
# COMPACT_ATOMS: atom_id res chain seq x y z
N MET A 1 -14.79 -64.01 24.95
CA MET A 1 -13.91 -63.49 23.96
C MET A 1 -14.74 -62.68 22.96
N LYS A 2 -14.83 -61.37 23.12
CA LYS A 2 -15.55 -60.46 22.22
C LYS A 2 -14.61 -60.09 21.12
N ARG A 3 -15.02 -60.22 19.87
CA ARG A 3 -14.29 -59.70 18.69
C ARG A 3 -14.34 -58.16 18.68
N PRO A 4 -13.28 -57.47 18.22
CA PRO A 4 -13.35 -56.02 18.05
C PRO A 4 -14.19 -55.65 16.82
N GLU A 5 -14.99 -54.59 16.97
CA GLU A 5 -15.85 -54.02 15.92
C GLU A 5 -15.02 -53.29 14.88
N ASP A 6 -15.40 -53.45 13.63
CA ASP A 6 -14.84 -52.83 12.42
C ASP A 6 -15.24 -51.33 12.35
N PRO A 7 -14.33 -50.39 12.18
CA PRO A 7 -14.60 -48.92 12.12
C PRO A 7 -15.05 -48.39 10.74
N SER A 8 -15.58 -49.24 9.84
CA SER A 8 -15.90 -48.83 8.46
C SER A 8 -17.33 -48.31 8.22
N ASN A 9 -18.10 -47.99 9.26
CA ASN A 9 -19.50 -47.57 9.10
C ASN A 9 -19.81 -46.25 9.83
N SER A 10 -19.14 -45.17 9.41
CA SER A 10 -19.58 -43.81 9.74
C SER A 10 -20.09 -43.14 8.47
N PRO A 11 -21.29 -42.53 8.45
CA PRO A 11 -21.82 -41.86 7.29
C PRO A 11 -20.97 -40.61 6.99
N PRO A 12 -20.84 -40.18 5.69
CA PRO A 12 -20.12 -38.99 5.34
C PRO A 12 -20.79 -37.75 5.97
N PRO A 13 -20.02 -36.73 6.36
CA PRO A 13 -20.59 -35.48 6.89
C PRO A 13 -21.47 -34.81 5.82
N SER A 14 -22.67 -34.39 6.22
CA SER A 14 -23.65 -33.69 5.40
C SER A 14 -23.08 -32.50 4.68
N GLU A 15 -23.48 -32.25 3.43
CA GLU A 15 -23.05 -31.17 2.53
C GLU A 15 -23.42 -29.74 3.00
N ASP A 16 -24.09 -29.59 4.14
CA ASP A 16 -24.60 -28.31 4.63
C ASP A 16 -23.57 -27.39 5.34
N ALA A 17 -22.28 -27.78 5.39
CA ALA A 17 -21.25 -26.99 6.08
C ALA A 17 -20.59 -25.86 5.25
N PHE A 18 -21.02 -25.60 4.02
CA PHE A 18 -20.47 -24.59 3.14
C PHE A 18 -21.49 -23.57 2.58
N ALA A 19 -22.56 -23.27 3.32
CA ALA A 19 -23.31 -22.07 3.03
C ALA A 19 -22.46 -20.84 3.44
N PRO A 20 -22.22 -19.88 2.54
CA PRO A 20 -21.60 -18.62 2.92
C PRO A 20 -22.52 -17.93 3.91
N THR A 21 -22.04 -17.67 5.12
CA THR A 21 -22.73 -16.75 6.01
C THR A 21 -22.82 -15.42 5.26
N GLU A 22 -24.01 -15.02 4.88
CA GLU A 22 -24.34 -13.68 4.45
C GLU A 22 -23.80 -12.74 5.52
N ARG A 23 -22.75 -11.98 5.17
CA ARG A 23 -22.35 -10.83 5.93
C ARG A 23 -23.44 -9.79 5.70
N ASP A 24 -24.17 -9.53 6.76
CA ASP A 24 -25.12 -8.44 6.84
C ASP A 24 -24.50 -7.14 6.29
N PRO A 25 -24.98 -6.57 5.17
CA PRO A 25 -24.39 -5.37 4.56
C PRO A 25 -24.64 -4.09 5.37
N ALA A 26 -25.19 -4.17 6.58
CA ALA A 26 -25.71 -3.02 7.32
C ALA A 26 -24.74 -2.37 8.30
N LYS A 27 -23.42 -2.52 8.17
CA LYS A 27 -22.46 -1.83 9.06
C LYS A 27 -21.28 -1.14 8.38
N SER A 28 -21.20 -1.04 7.08
CA SER A 28 -20.41 0.02 6.47
C SER A 28 -21.29 1.26 6.35
N ARG A 29 -21.36 2.05 7.39
CA ARG A 29 -21.89 3.43 7.29
C ARG A 29 -20.93 4.21 6.41
N ALA A 30 -21.22 4.24 5.11
CA ALA A 30 -20.85 5.39 4.31
C ALA A 30 -21.50 6.59 5.00
N GLU A 31 -20.70 7.49 5.55
CA GLU A 31 -21.24 8.77 6.05
C GLU A 31 -21.96 9.43 4.87
N ALA A 32 -23.24 9.65 5.01
CA ALA A 32 -24.03 10.40 4.04
C ALA A 32 -23.38 11.78 3.81
N PRO A 33 -23.51 12.37 2.62
CA PRO A 33 -22.96 13.70 2.36
C PRO A 33 -23.47 14.68 3.39
N VAL A 34 -22.52 15.33 4.10
CA VAL A 34 -22.84 16.36 5.09
C VAL A 34 -23.31 17.60 4.34
N VAL A 35 -24.57 17.98 4.54
CA VAL A 35 -25.15 19.21 3.98
C VAL A 35 -24.81 20.36 4.92
N VAL A 36 -24.00 21.32 4.46
CA VAL A 36 -23.62 22.52 5.20
C VAL A 36 -24.47 23.71 4.67
N GLY A 37 -25.62 23.97 5.29
CA GLY A 37 -26.49 25.06 4.92
C GLY A 37 -26.16 26.39 5.64
N PRO A 38 -26.63 27.55 5.12
CA PRO A 38 -26.42 28.83 5.78
C PRO A 38 -27.18 28.87 7.13
N PRO A 39 -26.59 29.53 8.16
CA PRO A 39 -27.32 29.72 9.41
C PRO A 39 -28.57 30.56 9.15
N SER A 40 -29.73 30.14 9.65
CA SER A 40 -30.93 30.95 9.63
C SER A 40 -30.64 32.25 10.35
N LEU A 41 -31.02 33.37 9.75
CA LEU A 41 -30.99 34.70 10.34
C LEU A 41 -31.95 34.74 11.54
N ALA A 42 -31.48 34.33 12.71
CA ALA A 42 -32.16 34.63 13.96
C ALA A 42 -31.81 36.08 14.29
N THR A 43 -32.80 36.93 14.21
CA THR A 43 -32.78 38.31 14.69
C THR A 43 -32.34 38.35 16.15
N ALA A 44 -31.15 38.89 16.39
CA ALA A 44 -30.72 39.21 17.73
C ALA A 44 -31.57 40.32 18.33
N PRO A 45 -32.03 40.22 19.58
CA PRO A 45 -32.73 41.31 20.22
C PRO A 45 -31.78 42.49 20.43
N ARG A 46 -32.19 43.67 19.97
CA ARG A 46 -31.57 44.94 20.28
C ARG A 46 -31.55 45.09 21.80
N ARG A 47 -30.38 45.13 22.40
CA ARG A 47 -30.20 45.69 23.75
C ARG A 47 -30.06 47.19 23.60
N ASP A 48 -31.13 47.87 23.96
CA ASP A 48 -31.15 49.30 24.27
C ASP A 48 -30.18 49.59 25.38
N ARG A 49 -29.18 50.40 25.10
CA ARG A 49 -28.38 51.04 26.12
C ARG A 49 -29.01 52.38 26.41
N GLU A 50 -29.73 52.41 27.50
CA GLU A 50 -30.11 53.67 28.18
C GLU A 50 -28.87 54.54 28.38
N VAL A 51 -29.01 55.76 27.83
CA VAL A 51 -28.17 56.91 28.11
C VAL A 51 -28.73 57.56 29.36
N SER A 52 -28.07 57.39 30.49
CA SER A 52 -28.38 58.20 31.70
C SER A 52 -27.50 59.44 31.64
N ALA A 53 -28.13 60.54 31.29
CA ALA A 53 -27.62 61.87 31.50
C ALA A 53 -27.81 62.28 32.97
N ARG A 54 -26.78 62.80 33.61
CA ARG A 54 -26.91 63.73 34.73
C ARG A 54 -25.85 64.80 34.65
N ASN A 55 -26.33 65.94 34.17
CA ASN A 55 -25.92 67.33 34.46
C ASN A 55 -25.66 67.52 35.95
N ARG A 56 -24.60 68.26 36.27
CA ARG A 56 -24.84 69.51 37.06
C ARG A 56 -23.61 70.44 36.94
N VAL A 57 -23.88 71.54 36.33
CA VAL A 57 -23.21 72.82 36.41
C VAL A 57 -23.23 73.34 37.83
N ASN A 58 -22.14 73.96 38.29
CA ASN A 58 -22.21 75.06 39.17
C ASN A 58 -21.07 76.05 38.88
N VAL A 59 -21.56 77.21 38.47
CA VAL A 59 -20.86 78.51 38.30
C VAL A 59 -21.01 79.23 39.65
N ARG A 60 -20.02 79.93 40.06
CA ARG A 60 -20.03 81.19 40.81
C ARG A 60 -18.59 81.62 41.00
N ASP A 61 -18.23 82.72 40.38
CA ASP A 61 -18.41 84.18 40.60
C ASP A 61 -17.37 84.68 41.68
N VAL A 62 -16.51 85.47 41.18
CA VAL A 62 -16.33 86.93 41.24
C VAL A 62 -15.71 87.41 42.54
N SER A 63 -14.66 88.07 42.44
CA SER A 63 -14.36 89.52 42.73
C SER A 63 -12.89 89.71 43.06
N GLU A 64 -12.19 90.49 42.29
CA GLU A 64 -11.90 91.93 42.51
C GLU A 64 -11.24 92.22 43.89
N ASP A 65 -10.02 92.67 43.81
CA ASP A 65 -9.56 94.06 43.99
C ASP A 65 -8.07 94.13 44.09
N ALA A 66 -7.44 94.91 43.30
CA ALA A 66 -6.74 96.16 43.34
C ALA A 66 -5.84 96.40 44.52
N GLU A 67 -4.65 96.72 44.39
CA GLU A 67 -3.94 97.97 44.41
C GLU A 67 -2.43 97.89 44.43
N GLU A 68 -1.85 98.72 43.62
CA GLU A 68 -0.48 99.25 43.59
C GLU A 68 -0.18 100.11 44.79
N PRO A 69 0.97 100.86 44.82
CA PRO A 69 2.36 100.55 44.54
C PRO A 69 3.34 100.99 45.72
N ARG A 70 4.66 100.92 45.60
CA ARG A 70 5.69 101.94 45.80
C ARG A 70 7.13 101.41 45.69
N LYS A 71 7.87 102.15 44.86
CA LYS A 71 9.35 102.22 44.81
C LYS A 71 9.94 102.98 46.02
N PRO A 72 11.28 103.25 46.09
CA PRO A 72 12.49 102.51 45.82
C PRO A 72 13.56 102.60 46.93
N SER A 73 14.64 101.83 46.86
CA SER A 73 15.96 102.49 47.13
C SER A 73 17.11 101.45 47.00
N THR A 74 18.06 101.92 46.22
CA THR A 74 19.50 102.00 46.38
C THR A 74 20.35 100.73 46.60
N LEU A 75 21.15 100.39 45.56
CA LEU A 75 22.63 100.09 45.55
C LEU A 75 23.24 99.33 46.73
N ARG A 76 23.70 98.13 46.42
CA ARG A 76 25.10 97.72 46.60
C ARG A 76 25.57 96.56 45.72
N ARG A 77 26.62 96.81 44.94
CA ARG A 77 27.41 95.93 44.08
C ARG A 77 28.09 94.94 44.94
N ALA A 78 27.81 93.68 44.69
CA ALA A 78 28.67 92.54 45.12
C ALA A 78 28.78 91.52 43.96
N GLU A 79 29.93 91.36 43.51
CA GLU A 79 30.34 90.37 42.53
C GLU A 79 30.01 89.02 43.15
N ARG A 80 29.09 88.27 42.54
CA ARG A 80 28.89 86.86 42.77
C ARG A 80 29.00 86.09 41.45
N THR A 81 30.07 85.27 41.36
CA THR A 81 30.28 84.31 40.35
C THR A 81 28.96 83.47 40.18
N ALA A 82 28.28 83.61 39.08
CA ALA A 82 27.03 82.92 38.75
C ALA A 82 27.31 81.41 38.60
N LYS A 83 26.90 80.62 39.64
CA LYS A 83 26.76 79.14 39.44
C LYS A 83 25.76 78.94 38.31
N PRO A 84 26.04 78.03 37.33
CA PRO A 84 25.12 77.78 36.22
C PRO A 84 23.78 77.25 36.80
N SER A 85 22.66 77.88 36.39
CA SER A 85 21.32 77.58 36.82
C SER A 85 21.03 76.06 36.71
N MET A 86 20.31 75.47 37.68
CA MET A 86 19.92 74.05 37.68
C MET A 86 19.30 73.64 36.34
N PHE A 87 18.64 74.57 35.65
CA PHE A 87 18.03 74.39 34.32
C PHE A 87 19.09 74.12 33.21
N ARG A 88 20.24 74.83 33.21
CA ARG A 88 21.32 74.57 32.26
C ARG A 88 22.00 73.22 32.52
N ARG A 89 22.14 72.80 33.77
CA ARG A 89 22.66 71.46 34.10
C ARG A 89 21.66 70.35 33.71
N ALA A 90 20.36 70.53 33.95
CA ALA A 90 19.33 69.62 33.52
C ALA A 90 19.25 69.46 31.97
N LEU A 91 19.36 70.62 31.26
CA LEU A 91 19.42 70.62 29.78
C LEU A 91 20.66 69.93 29.25
N TYR A 92 21.81 70.10 29.93
CA TYR A 92 23.06 69.43 29.52
C TYR A 92 22.98 67.90 29.76
N VAL A 93 22.43 67.49 30.93
CA VAL A 93 22.20 66.07 31.24
C VAL A 93 21.20 65.47 30.25
N LEU A 94 20.10 66.17 29.90
CA LEU A 94 19.13 65.72 28.96
C LEU A 94 19.73 65.56 27.54
N ARG A 95 20.58 66.51 27.15
CA ARG A 95 21.28 66.44 25.85
C ARG A 95 22.35 65.34 25.82
N THR A 96 23.09 65.07 26.91
CA THR A 96 24.04 64.00 26.98
C THR A 96 23.31 62.63 27.00
N VAL A 97 22.21 62.49 27.70
CA VAL A 97 21.39 61.28 27.67
C VAL A 97 20.79 61.03 26.30
N ALA A 98 20.31 62.10 25.64
CA ALA A 98 19.79 61.99 24.26
C ALA A 98 20.87 61.63 23.23
N LEU A 99 22.10 62.21 23.34
CA LEU A 99 23.24 61.87 22.48
C LEU A 99 23.71 60.41 22.76
N PHE A 100 23.77 60.01 24.01
CA PHE A 100 24.10 58.61 24.39
C PHE A 100 23.02 57.63 23.90
N GLY A 101 21.76 57.98 24.04
CA GLY A 101 20.63 57.21 23.47
C GLY A 101 20.72 57.11 21.95
N LEU A 102 21.06 58.20 21.26
CA LEU A 102 21.25 58.20 19.80
C LEU A 102 22.48 57.38 19.39
N ALA A 103 23.61 57.48 20.11
CA ALA A 103 24.80 56.68 19.84
C ALA A 103 24.53 55.17 20.02
N LEU A 104 23.78 54.84 21.07
CA LEU A 104 23.37 53.48 21.35
C LEU A 104 22.40 52.95 20.29
N ALA A 105 21.47 53.78 19.82
CA ALA A 105 20.55 53.46 18.70
C ALA A 105 21.29 53.25 17.39
N VAL A 106 22.28 54.08 17.10
CA VAL A 106 23.14 53.95 15.90
C VAL A 106 24.01 52.70 16.00
N GLY A 107 24.63 52.43 17.17
CA GLY A 107 25.39 51.21 17.41
C GLY A 107 24.52 49.92 17.28
N ALA A 108 23.34 49.94 17.85
CA ALA A 108 22.36 48.86 17.69
C ALA A 108 21.93 48.71 16.21
N GLY A 109 21.72 49.81 15.48
CA GLY A 109 21.42 49.79 14.05
C GLY A 109 22.52 49.13 13.21
N ILE A 110 23.79 49.50 13.49
CA ILE A 110 24.97 48.93 12.82
C ILE A 110 25.09 47.44 13.14
N ALA A 111 24.95 47.05 14.42
CA ALA A 111 24.97 45.66 14.84
C ALA A 111 23.88 44.82 14.15
N LEU A 112 22.65 45.39 14.08
CA LEU A 112 21.53 44.76 13.37
C LEU A 112 21.81 44.62 11.87
N ALA A 113 22.39 45.67 11.24
CA ALA A 113 22.74 45.62 9.81
C ALA A 113 23.81 44.55 9.51
N LEU A 114 24.84 44.44 10.36
CA LEU A 114 25.87 43.41 10.25
C LEU A 114 25.28 41.99 10.47
N TYR A 115 24.37 41.85 11.43
CA TYR A 115 23.66 40.62 11.68
C TYR A 115 22.79 40.18 10.50
N VAL A 116 22.03 41.14 9.92
CA VAL A 116 21.23 40.91 8.71
C VAL A 116 22.10 40.49 7.53
N ARG A 117 23.22 41.21 7.31
CA ARG A 117 24.17 40.87 6.24
C ARG A 117 24.79 39.49 6.39
N LYS A 118 25.09 39.08 7.63
CA LYS A 118 25.53 37.71 7.93
C LYS A 118 24.46 36.70 7.57
N LEU A 119 23.20 36.94 7.96
CA LEU A 119 22.06 36.05 7.64
C LEU A 119 21.78 35.95 6.15
N GLU A 120 21.95 37.05 5.39
CA GLU A 120 21.79 37.07 3.93
C GLU A 120 22.77 36.15 3.20
N GLY A 121 24.00 35.98 3.71
CA GLY A 121 24.98 35.04 3.17
C GLY A 121 24.67 33.58 3.46
N GLU A 122 23.79 33.27 4.44
CA GLU A 122 23.38 31.94 4.79
C GLU A 122 22.03 31.52 4.14
N LEU A 123 21.43 32.39 3.30
CA LEU A 123 20.13 32.12 2.70
C LEU A 123 20.25 31.18 1.49
N PRO A 124 19.30 30.23 1.31
CA PRO A 124 19.25 29.39 0.12
C PRO A 124 19.01 30.22 -1.17
N GLU A 125 19.49 29.71 -2.28
CA GLU A 125 19.28 30.38 -3.58
C GLU A 125 17.83 30.21 -4.05
N VAL A 126 17.16 31.36 -4.29
CA VAL A 126 15.76 31.39 -4.75
C VAL A 126 15.64 31.08 -6.24
N LYS A 127 16.73 31.24 -7.01
CA LYS A 127 16.78 31.04 -8.47
C LYS A 127 16.37 29.62 -8.87
N GLU A 128 16.63 28.62 -8.01
CA GLU A 128 16.25 27.23 -8.26
C GLU A 128 14.72 27.01 -8.27
N LEU A 129 13.94 27.93 -7.69
CA LEU A 129 12.47 27.86 -7.74
C LEU A 129 11.91 28.25 -9.11
N LYS A 130 12.67 29.02 -9.92
CA LYS A 130 12.22 29.45 -11.24
C LYS A 130 12.41 28.33 -12.26
N GLY A 131 11.31 27.65 -12.59
CA GLY A 131 11.26 26.60 -13.62
C GLY A 131 11.73 25.21 -13.19
N ASN A 132 12.43 25.06 -12.05
CA ASN A 132 12.96 23.78 -11.58
C ASN A 132 12.29 23.23 -10.30
N TYR A 133 11.39 23.99 -9.69
CA TYR A 133 10.73 23.55 -8.48
C TYR A 133 9.66 22.49 -8.80
N ARG A 134 9.95 21.26 -8.41
CA ARG A 134 9.05 20.12 -8.57
C ARG A 134 8.73 19.53 -7.18
N PRO A 135 7.61 19.91 -6.58
CA PRO A 135 7.20 19.35 -5.30
C PRO A 135 6.86 17.86 -5.42
N ARG A 136 6.84 17.19 -4.27
CA ARG A 136 6.33 15.81 -4.19
C ARG A 136 4.84 15.80 -4.51
N GLN A 137 4.42 14.89 -5.36
CA GLN A 137 3.05 14.76 -5.84
C GLN A 137 2.52 13.35 -5.61
N VAL A 138 1.19 13.21 -5.67
CA VAL A 138 0.53 11.90 -5.61
C VAL A 138 0.78 11.13 -6.90
N THR A 139 1.29 9.91 -6.78
CA THR A 139 1.29 8.94 -7.87
C THR A 139 0.02 8.11 -7.79
N ARG A 140 -0.74 8.07 -8.88
CA ARG A 140 -1.99 7.29 -8.99
C ARG A 140 -1.75 6.00 -9.74
N ILE A 141 -2.20 4.90 -9.15
CA ILE A 141 -2.17 3.57 -9.74
C ILE A 141 -3.60 3.22 -10.10
N LEU A 142 -3.85 2.99 -11.38
CA LEU A 142 -5.18 2.74 -11.92
C LEU A 142 -5.33 1.27 -12.31
N GLY A 143 -6.52 0.72 -12.09
CA GLY A 143 -6.95 -0.56 -12.65
C GLY A 143 -7.18 -0.49 -14.16
N ARG A 144 -7.47 -1.62 -14.77
CA ARG A 144 -7.78 -1.72 -16.21
C ARG A 144 -9.04 -0.93 -16.60
N ASP A 145 -9.95 -0.72 -15.66
CA ASP A 145 -11.17 0.08 -15.81
C ASP A 145 -10.97 1.57 -15.47
N LYS A 146 -9.73 1.99 -15.26
CA LYS A 146 -9.32 3.34 -14.87
C LYS A 146 -9.76 3.77 -13.46
N THR A 147 -10.32 2.91 -12.65
CA THR A 147 -10.53 3.19 -11.23
C THR A 147 -9.21 3.29 -10.49
N ILE A 148 -9.17 4.10 -9.45
CA ILE A 148 -7.97 4.25 -8.61
C ILE A 148 -7.83 3.02 -7.72
N LEU A 149 -6.76 2.23 -7.92
CA LEU A 149 -6.40 1.10 -7.06
C LEU A 149 -5.64 1.57 -5.83
N ALA A 150 -4.78 2.56 -5.99
CA ALA A 150 -3.98 3.12 -4.92
C ALA A 150 -3.46 4.51 -5.26
N GLU A 151 -3.18 5.29 -4.22
CA GLU A 151 -2.47 6.56 -4.30
C GLU A 151 -1.20 6.49 -3.45
N VAL A 152 -0.06 6.72 -4.09
CA VAL A 152 1.26 6.69 -3.44
C VAL A 152 1.74 8.11 -3.23
N PHE A 153 1.94 8.51 -1.98
CA PHE A 153 2.36 9.85 -1.61
C PHE A 153 3.13 9.88 -0.28
N THR A 154 3.98 10.87 -0.12
CA THR A 154 4.53 11.28 1.18
C THR A 154 3.71 12.44 1.74
N GLU A 155 3.30 13.35 0.82
CA GLU A 155 2.37 14.45 1.05
C GLU A 155 1.33 14.39 -0.06
N ARG A 156 0.03 14.40 0.27
CA ARG A 156 -1.02 14.44 -0.74
C ARG A 156 -1.04 15.81 -1.38
N ARG A 157 -0.47 15.92 -2.57
CA ARG A 157 -0.39 17.14 -3.37
C ARG A 157 -0.51 16.81 -4.86
N THR A 158 -1.36 17.58 -5.53
CA THR A 158 -1.44 17.66 -6.99
C THR A 158 -1.23 19.09 -7.38
N VAL A 159 -0.25 19.37 -8.22
CA VAL A 159 0.06 20.73 -8.69
C VAL A 159 -0.88 21.12 -9.82
N VAL A 160 -1.45 22.31 -9.74
CA VAL A 160 -2.31 22.91 -10.77
C VAL A 160 -1.71 24.25 -11.19
N PRO A 161 -1.52 24.49 -12.50
CA PRO A 161 -1.10 25.80 -13.00
C PRO A 161 -2.09 26.91 -12.59
N ILE A 162 -1.58 28.09 -12.25
CA ILE A 162 -2.41 29.22 -11.82
C ILE A 162 -3.41 29.66 -12.90
N GLY A 163 -3.04 29.48 -14.19
CA GLY A 163 -3.91 29.78 -15.33
C GLY A 163 -5.15 28.90 -15.42
N ASP A 164 -5.11 27.67 -14.90
CA ASP A 164 -6.22 26.74 -14.92
C ASP A 164 -7.23 26.99 -13.80
N LEU A 165 -6.86 27.83 -12.80
CA LEU A 165 -7.72 28.14 -11.69
C LEU A 165 -8.69 29.30 -11.99
N PRO A 166 -9.98 29.16 -11.69
CA PRO A 166 -10.94 30.24 -11.84
C PRO A 166 -10.55 31.49 -11.05
N PRO A 167 -10.86 32.70 -11.52
CA PRO A 167 -10.53 33.95 -10.83
C PRO A 167 -11.00 34.00 -9.38
N HIS A 168 -12.21 33.51 -9.08
CA HIS A 168 -12.78 33.51 -7.73
C HIS A 168 -12.01 32.64 -6.74
N VAL A 169 -11.33 31.55 -7.18
CA VAL A 169 -10.47 30.72 -6.32
C VAL A 169 -9.25 31.52 -5.85
N LYS A 170 -8.62 32.24 -6.77
CA LYS A 170 -7.50 33.15 -6.48
C LYS A 170 -7.92 34.28 -5.55
N LEU A 171 -9.04 34.94 -5.86
CA LEU A 171 -9.57 36.06 -5.08
C LEU A 171 -10.00 35.66 -3.67
N ALA A 172 -10.57 34.45 -3.49
CA ALA A 172 -10.92 33.94 -2.17
C ALA A 172 -9.68 33.74 -1.27
N ALA A 173 -8.59 33.16 -1.82
CA ALA A 173 -7.34 33.01 -1.09
C ALA A 173 -6.70 34.36 -0.73
N LEU A 174 -6.70 35.31 -1.66
CA LEU A 174 -6.22 36.68 -1.43
C LEU A 174 -7.04 37.39 -0.35
N ALA A 175 -8.36 37.32 -0.43
CA ALA A 175 -9.24 37.95 0.55
C ALA A 175 -9.07 37.37 1.96
N ALA A 176 -8.80 36.06 2.06
CA ALA A 176 -8.61 35.37 3.32
C ALA A 176 -7.29 35.71 4.01
N GLU A 177 -6.20 35.84 3.26
CA GLU A 177 -4.85 35.86 3.79
C GLU A 177 -4.07 37.16 3.51
N ASP A 178 -4.19 37.74 2.33
CA ASP A 178 -3.41 38.91 1.92
C ASP A 178 -4.11 39.71 0.81
N ALA A 179 -5.14 40.44 1.16
CA ALA A 179 -5.96 41.16 0.20
C ALA A 179 -5.22 42.23 -0.63
N ASN A 180 -4.06 42.71 -0.17
CA ASN A 180 -3.20 43.67 -0.86
C ASN A 180 -1.96 43.01 -1.46
N PHE A 181 -1.99 41.73 -1.75
CA PHE A 181 -0.86 40.94 -2.23
C PHE A 181 -0.16 41.54 -3.46
N TYR A 182 -0.92 42.05 -4.42
CA TYR A 182 -0.37 42.66 -5.64
C TYR A 182 0.19 44.08 -5.44
N GLU A 183 -0.06 44.70 -4.25
CA GLU A 183 0.29 46.09 -3.96
C GLU A 183 1.65 46.25 -3.23
N HIS A 184 2.20 45.16 -2.64
CA HIS A 184 3.42 45.21 -1.86
C HIS A 184 4.50 44.28 -2.43
N GLU A 185 5.78 44.53 -2.05
CA GLU A 185 6.95 43.74 -2.46
C GLU A 185 7.38 42.76 -1.37
N GLY A 186 6.57 41.73 -1.13
CA GLY A 186 6.84 40.61 -0.19
C GLY A 186 6.52 40.91 1.28
N LEU A 187 6.54 42.14 1.73
CA LEU A 187 6.25 42.57 3.09
C LEU A 187 5.20 43.70 3.09
N ASN A 188 4.09 43.45 3.79
CA ASN A 188 3.05 44.44 4.00
C ASN A 188 3.30 45.22 5.29
N TYR A 189 4.11 46.29 5.22
CA TYR A 189 4.49 47.09 6.39
C TYR A 189 3.28 47.74 7.08
N ILE A 190 2.28 48.22 6.31
CA ILE A 190 1.04 48.80 6.86
C ILE A 190 0.23 47.73 7.58
N GLY A 191 0.13 46.55 7.00
CA GLY A 191 -0.52 45.37 7.60
C GLY A 191 0.12 44.91 8.90
N ILE A 192 1.47 44.86 8.93
CA ILE A 192 2.26 44.52 10.11
C ILE A 192 2.04 45.53 11.23
N PHE A 193 2.08 46.84 10.92
CA PHE A 193 1.86 47.91 11.90
C PHE A 193 0.43 47.86 12.46
N ARG A 194 -0.56 47.70 11.61
CA ARG A 194 -1.98 47.54 12.01
C ARG A 194 -2.16 46.29 12.92
N ALA A 195 -1.60 45.15 12.55
CA ALA A 195 -1.66 43.94 13.35
C ALA A 195 -0.99 44.10 14.71
N MET A 196 0.14 44.82 14.78
CA MET A 196 0.83 45.13 16.03
C MET A 196 -0.05 46.00 16.94
N LEU A 197 -0.68 47.06 16.43
CA LEU A 197 -1.61 47.92 17.18
C LEU A 197 -2.81 47.14 17.73
N VAL A 198 -3.42 46.27 16.91
CA VAL A 198 -4.56 45.44 17.30
C VAL A 198 -4.16 44.46 18.40
N ASN A 199 -3.00 43.80 18.28
CA ASN A 199 -2.49 42.84 19.25
C ASN A 199 -2.13 43.54 20.59
N LEU A 200 -1.52 44.72 20.52
CA LEU A 200 -1.21 45.55 21.71
C LEU A 200 -2.47 45.97 22.48
N ARG A 201 -3.53 46.38 21.74
CA ARG A 201 -4.82 46.83 22.29
C ARG A 201 -5.60 45.70 22.97
N HIS A 202 -5.38 44.44 22.54
CA HIS A 202 -6.14 43.30 23.07
C HIS A 202 -5.30 42.43 24.01
N GLY A 203 -4.01 42.69 24.22
CA GLY A 203 -3.11 41.91 25.08
C GLY A 203 -2.94 40.45 24.66
N LYS A 204 -3.39 40.08 23.48
CA LYS A 204 -3.32 38.72 22.90
C LYS A 204 -3.04 38.80 21.39
N TRP A 205 -2.36 37.78 20.86
CA TRP A 205 -2.12 37.63 19.41
C TRP A 205 -3.44 37.30 18.69
N LYS A 206 -4.16 38.32 18.25
CA LYS A 206 -5.45 38.16 17.53
C LYS A 206 -5.34 38.29 16.01
N GLN A 207 -4.35 39.00 15.50
CA GLN A 207 -4.21 39.28 14.07
C GLN A 207 -2.78 38.94 13.59
N GLY A 208 -2.69 38.10 12.54
CA GLY A 208 -1.44 37.83 11.82
C GLY A 208 -1.16 38.93 10.81
N GLY A 209 0.14 39.25 10.63
CA GLY A 209 0.59 40.22 9.63
C GLY A 209 1.56 39.61 8.63
N SER A 210 1.52 38.29 8.40
CA SER A 210 2.38 37.62 7.43
C SER A 210 1.72 37.62 6.07
N THR A 211 2.46 37.99 5.03
CA THR A 211 2.02 37.97 3.63
C THR A 211 2.02 36.57 3.03
N ILE A 212 1.33 36.37 1.90
CA ILE A 212 1.38 35.14 1.11
C ILE A 212 2.82 34.80 0.74
N THR A 213 3.62 35.77 0.32
CA THR A 213 5.05 35.57 -0.01
C THR A 213 5.84 35.03 1.18
N GLN A 214 5.61 35.56 2.39
CA GLN A 214 6.23 35.05 3.61
C GLN A 214 5.77 33.64 3.95
N GLN A 215 4.52 33.29 3.69
CA GLN A 215 4.01 31.93 3.89
C GLN A 215 4.60 30.93 2.90
N VAL A 216 4.81 31.32 1.63
CA VAL A 216 5.53 30.49 0.64
C VAL A 216 6.95 30.23 1.12
N VAL A 217 7.70 31.27 1.48
CA VAL A 217 9.06 31.12 2.01
C VAL A 217 9.11 30.19 3.21
N LYS A 218 8.21 30.37 4.17
CA LYS A 218 8.11 29.53 5.36
C LYS A 218 7.87 28.05 5.03
N ASN A 219 7.00 27.76 4.06
CA ASN A 219 6.54 26.41 3.77
C ASN A 219 7.44 25.66 2.78
N VAL A 220 8.15 26.41 1.91
CA VAL A 220 8.92 25.85 0.78
C VAL A 220 10.43 25.89 1.04
N LEU A 221 10.94 26.94 1.68
CA LEU A 221 12.38 27.22 1.77
C LEU A 221 12.97 27.10 3.18
N LEU A 222 12.14 27.08 4.23
CA LEU A 222 12.60 27.10 5.61
C LEU A 222 12.16 25.88 6.41
N ASP A 223 13.05 25.43 7.29
CA ASP A 223 12.73 24.37 8.26
C ASP A 223 11.69 24.82 9.30
N PRO A 224 10.91 23.90 9.89
CA PRO A 224 9.78 24.20 10.78
C PRO A 224 10.19 24.72 12.18
N GLU A 225 11.36 25.36 12.33
CA GLU A 225 11.86 25.91 13.58
C GLU A 225 11.09 27.18 13.99
N LYS A 226 10.73 27.33 15.28
CA LYS A 226 10.10 28.54 15.82
C LYS A 226 11.15 29.45 16.49
N SER A 227 11.82 30.30 15.70
CA SER A 227 12.81 31.24 16.22
C SER A 227 12.67 32.64 15.60
N PHE A 228 13.13 33.67 16.32
CA PHE A 228 13.21 35.04 15.77
C PHE A 228 14.11 35.08 14.54
N ARG A 229 15.22 34.33 14.56
CA ARG A 229 16.16 34.18 13.44
C ARG A 229 15.43 33.70 12.18
N ARG A 230 14.54 32.70 12.30
CA ARG A 230 13.72 32.24 11.17
C ARG A 230 12.80 33.34 10.64
N LYS A 231 12.19 34.17 11.52
CA LYS A 231 11.29 35.25 11.06
C LYS A 231 12.05 36.34 10.30
N VAL A 232 13.30 36.63 10.66
CA VAL A 232 14.18 37.57 9.88
C VAL A 232 14.54 36.93 8.52
N ARG A 233 14.95 35.66 8.50
CA ARG A 233 15.21 34.93 7.25
C ARG A 233 13.99 34.90 6.33
N GLU A 234 12.80 34.67 6.88
CA GLU A 234 11.53 34.69 6.15
C GLU A 234 11.28 36.04 5.48
N ALA A 235 11.52 37.14 6.17
CA ALA A 235 11.35 38.49 5.61
C ALA A 235 12.37 38.79 4.50
N LEU A 236 13.63 38.43 4.69
CA LEU A 236 14.69 38.62 3.68
C LEU A 236 14.45 37.80 2.41
N LEU A 237 14.10 36.51 2.59
CA LEU A 237 13.77 35.59 1.50
C LEU A 237 12.51 36.03 0.77
N ALA A 238 11.47 36.51 1.48
CA ALA A 238 10.26 37.02 0.84
C ALA A 238 10.55 38.18 -0.13
N ARG A 239 11.40 39.10 0.26
CA ARG A 239 11.83 40.19 -0.62
C ARG A 239 12.63 39.67 -1.82
N ARG A 240 13.54 38.71 -1.61
CA ARG A 240 14.33 38.09 -2.69
C ARG A 240 13.45 37.27 -3.64
N LEU A 241 12.41 36.59 -3.12
CA LEU A 241 11.45 35.84 -3.91
C LEU A 241 10.68 36.75 -4.88
N GLU A 242 10.18 37.88 -4.40
CA GLU A 242 9.50 38.90 -5.23
C GLU A 242 10.36 39.52 -6.32
N GLN A 243 11.68 39.54 -6.12
CA GLN A 243 12.63 39.98 -7.15
C GLN A 243 12.87 38.90 -8.23
N THR A 244 12.57 37.66 -7.94
CA THR A 244 12.88 36.50 -8.79
C THR A 244 11.68 35.97 -9.53
N LEU A 245 10.52 35.94 -8.87
CA LEU A 245 9.24 35.39 -9.35
C LEU A 245 8.20 36.51 -9.48
N SER A 246 7.32 36.37 -10.45
CA SER A 246 6.12 37.20 -10.58
C SER A 246 5.10 36.91 -9.46
N LYS A 247 4.17 37.84 -9.24
CA LYS A 247 3.07 37.63 -8.28
C LYS A 247 2.26 36.38 -8.55
N ASP A 248 1.97 36.07 -9.80
CA ASP A 248 1.22 34.88 -10.18
C ASP A 248 2.02 33.60 -9.92
N GLU A 249 3.32 33.57 -10.17
CA GLU A 249 4.18 32.43 -9.83
C GLU A 249 4.24 32.20 -8.31
N ILE A 250 4.28 33.29 -7.50
CA ILE A 250 4.24 33.18 -6.04
C ILE A 250 2.88 32.67 -5.55
N LEU A 251 1.78 33.16 -6.13
CA LEU A 251 0.44 32.72 -5.80
C LEU A 251 0.21 31.23 -6.20
N GLU A 252 0.77 30.82 -7.33
CA GLU A 252 0.77 29.41 -7.77
C GLU A 252 1.48 28.53 -6.76
N LEU A 253 2.68 28.89 -6.35
CA LEU A 253 3.43 28.18 -5.29
C LEU A 253 2.62 28.11 -4.00
N TYR A 254 1.97 29.22 -3.61
CA TYR A 254 1.16 29.27 -2.41
C TYR A 254 0.00 28.30 -2.47
N LEU A 255 -0.85 28.40 -3.50
CA LEU A 255 -2.05 27.58 -3.64
C LEU A 255 -1.74 26.10 -3.80
N ASN A 256 -0.56 25.74 -4.32
CA ASN A 256 -0.12 24.35 -4.45
C ASN A 256 0.60 23.80 -3.20
N HIS A 257 0.95 24.67 -2.21
CA HIS A 257 1.74 24.24 -1.05
C HIS A 257 1.04 24.36 0.29
N ILE A 258 0.06 25.26 0.38
CA ILE A 258 -0.59 25.52 1.66
C ILE A 258 -1.34 24.28 2.15
N TYR A 259 -1.29 24.04 3.46
CA TYR A 259 -1.95 22.93 4.12
C TYR A 259 -3.42 23.26 4.42
N PHE A 260 -4.32 22.40 3.96
CA PHE A 260 -5.78 22.54 4.14
C PHE A 260 -6.38 21.61 5.21
N GLY A 261 -5.53 20.88 5.94
CA GLY A 261 -5.95 19.88 6.92
C GLY A 261 -6.02 18.46 6.35
N ARG A 262 -6.17 17.45 7.24
CA ARG A 262 -6.34 16.03 6.86
C ARG A 262 -5.24 15.49 5.95
N GLY A 263 -4.01 16.01 6.03
CA GLY A 263 -2.90 15.60 5.17
C GLY A 263 -2.98 16.13 3.72
N ARG A 264 -3.88 17.08 3.43
CA ARG A 264 -4.06 17.65 2.09
C ARG A 264 -3.24 18.92 1.94
N TYR A 265 -2.37 18.92 0.94
CA TYR A 265 -1.53 20.05 0.56
C TYR A 265 -1.93 20.53 -0.83
N GLY A 266 -2.17 21.84 -0.97
CA GLY A 266 -2.62 22.47 -2.19
C GLY A 266 -4.13 22.42 -2.43
N ILE A 267 -4.59 23.39 -3.21
CA ILE A 267 -6.02 23.66 -3.46
C ILE A 267 -6.69 22.50 -4.21
N GLU A 268 -5.99 21.80 -5.09
CA GLU A 268 -6.54 20.69 -5.87
C GLU A 268 -6.89 19.50 -4.96
N GLU A 269 -5.97 19.11 -4.07
CA GLU A 269 -6.24 18.02 -3.14
C GLU A 269 -7.31 18.40 -2.10
N ALA A 270 -7.37 19.67 -1.71
CA ALA A 270 -8.42 20.18 -0.83
C ALA A 270 -9.80 20.14 -1.49
N ALA A 271 -9.88 20.51 -2.77
CA ALA A 271 -11.11 20.45 -3.57
C ALA A 271 -11.59 19.00 -3.75
N ARG A 272 -10.68 18.09 -4.12
CA ARG A 272 -11.00 16.66 -4.27
C ARG A 272 -11.46 16.02 -2.96
N ASP A 273 -10.76 16.28 -1.85
CA ASP A 273 -11.15 15.75 -0.53
C ASP A 273 -12.49 16.30 -0.05
N SER A 274 -12.73 17.61 -0.26
CA SER A 274 -13.93 18.25 0.27
C SER A 274 -15.16 18.05 -0.62
N PHE A 275 -14.99 18.12 -1.94
CA PHE A 275 -16.12 18.21 -2.89
C PHE A 275 -16.10 17.14 -3.99
N GLY A 276 -15.06 16.30 -4.05
CA GLY A 276 -14.93 15.22 -5.06
C GLY A 276 -14.66 15.72 -6.47
N LYS A 277 -14.26 16.99 -6.66
CA LYS A 277 -14.02 17.62 -7.96
C LYS A 277 -12.70 18.39 -8.00
N SER A 278 -12.27 18.75 -9.20
CA SER A 278 -11.07 19.55 -9.39
C SER A 278 -11.24 20.98 -8.89
N ALA A 279 -10.15 21.63 -8.50
CA ALA A 279 -10.16 23.05 -8.08
C ALA A 279 -10.65 24.01 -9.18
N LYS A 280 -10.52 23.63 -10.45
CA LYS A 280 -11.05 24.37 -11.60
C LYS A 280 -12.60 24.44 -11.65
N ASP A 281 -13.27 23.48 -10.99
CA ASP A 281 -14.72 23.32 -11.02
C ASP A 281 -15.39 23.82 -9.71
N LEU A 282 -14.63 24.50 -8.83
CA LEU A 282 -15.14 25.02 -7.57
C LEU A 282 -16.12 26.18 -7.82
N SER A 283 -17.21 26.22 -7.05
CA SER A 283 -18.07 27.39 -6.95
C SER A 283 -17.40 28.48 -6.10
N ILE A 284 -17.96 29.70 -6.14
CA ILE A 284 -17.50 30.83 -5.32
C ILE A 284 -17.60 30.49 -3.82
N ALA A 285 -18.70 29.87 -3.40
CA ALA A 285 -18.92 29.47 -2.01
C ALA A 285 -17.96 28.38 -1.55
N GLU A 286 -17.67 27.42 -2.40
CA GLU A 286 -16.71 26.34 -2.12
C GLU A 286 -15.29 26.87 -2.04
N ALA A 287 -14.89 27.75 -2.97
CA ALA A 287 -13.60 28.43 -2.94
C ALA A 287 -13.40 29.26 -1.67
N ALA A 288 -14.43 30.00 -1.26
CA ALA A 288 -14.44 30.78 -0.02
C ALA A 288 -14.38 29.87 1.23
N LEU A 289 -15.04 28.72 1.21
CA LEU A 289 -14.99 27.74 2.28
C LEU A 289 -13.56 27.20 2.45
N LEU A 290 -12.91 26.76 1.37
CA LEU A 290 -11.52 26.26 1.41
C LEU A 290 -10.56 27.37 1.85
N ALA A 291 -10.63 28.57 1.27
CA ALA A 291 -9.80 29.69 1.69
C ALA A 291 -9.99 30.03 3.18
N GLY A 292 -11.21 29.88 3.70
CA GLY A 292 -11.50 30.06 5.11
C GLY A 292 -10.83 29.04 6.04
N THR A 293 -10.51 27.85 5.55
CA THR A 293 -9.86 26.81 6.34
C THR A 293 -8.35 27.03 6.52
N ILE A 294 -7.70 27.80 5.65
CA ILE A 294 -6.24 27.98 5.65
C ILE A 294 -5.71 28.45 7.02
N ALA A 295 -6.40 29.39 7.66
CA ALA A 295 -5.99 29.94 8.95
C ALA A 295 -6.04 28.94 10.11
N CYS A 296 -6.85 27.87 10.00
CA CYS A 296 -7.11 26.89 11.07
C CYS A 296 -7.44 25.50 10.49
N PRO A 297 -6.54 24.85 9.71
CA PRO A 297 -6.87 23.73 8.87
C PRO A 297 -7.54 22.55 9.59
N GLU A 298 -7.06 22.22 10.79
CA GLU A 298 -7.61 21.10 11.57
C GLU A 298 -8.90 21.47 12.33
N SER A 299 -9.01 22.68 12.82
CA SER A 299 -10.13 23.10 13.67
C SER A 299 -11.24 23.83 12.92
N CYS A 300 -11.03 24.24 11.67
CA CYS A 300 -12.00 24.84 10.77
C CYS A 300 -12.38 23.91 9.61
N SER A 301 -11.99 22.64 9.68
CA SER A 301 -12.38 21.65 8.69
C SER A 301 -13.90 21.51 8.66
N PRO A 302 -14.55 21.60 7.48
CA PRO A 302 -16.00 21.49 7.37
C PRO A 302 -16.55 20.12 7.79
N ARG A 303 -15.71 19.08 7.79
CA ARG A 303 -16.05 17.74 8.28
C ARG A 303 -16.01 17.62 9.80
N LYS A 304 -15.14 18.42 10.46
CA LYS A 304 -14.95 18.38 11.92
C LYS A 304 -15.86 19.37 12.66
N ASP A 305 -15.92 20.58 12.14
CA ASP A 305 -16.75 21.67 12.71
C ASP A 305 -17.42 22.45 11.57
N PRO A 306 -18.55 21.97 11.07
CA PRO A 306 -19.30 22.61 9.98
C PRO A 306 -19.69 24.05 10.27
N LYS A 307 -20.09 24.34 11.53
CA LYS A 307 -20.52 25.68 11.94
C LYS A 307 -19.35 26.67 11.81
N ARG A 308 -18.22 26.34 12.33
CA ARG A 308 -17.03 27.19 12.26
C ARG A 308 -16.51 27.36 10.84
N ALA A 309 -16.60 26.32 10.03
CA ALA A 309 -16.27 26.38 8.60
C ALA A 309 -17.18 27.38 7.86
N LEU A 310 -18.49 27.40 8.14
CA LEU A 310 -19.44 28.35 7.55
C LEU A 310 -19.18 29.77 8.03
N GLU A 311 -18.87 29.99 9.31
CA GLU A 311 -18.47 31.31 9.84
C GLU A 311 -17.22 31.83 9.11
N ARG A 312 -16.24 30.96 8.85
CA ARG A 312 -15.05 31.32 8.08
C ARG A 312 -15.35 31.58 6.61
N ARG A 313 -16.22 30.80 5.98
CA ARG A 313 -16.71 31.08 4.61
C ARG A 313 -17.35 32.45 4.51
N ALA A 314 -18.29 32.75 5.42
CA ALA A 314 -18.95 34.04 5.45
C ALA A 314 -17.96 35.20 5.60
N PHE A 315 -16.98 35.05 6.50
CA PHE A 315 -15.89 36.01 6.65
C PHE A 315 -15.12 36.26 5.34
N VAL A 316 -14.76 35.18 4.61
CA VAL A 316 -14.03 35.31 3.33
C VAL A 316 -14.88 36.01 2.28
N LEU A 317 -16.15 35.63 2.12
CA LEU A 317 -17.08 36.28 1.19
C LEU A 317 -17.25 37.79 1.51
N ASP A 318 -17.41 38.14 2.80
CA ASP A 318 -17.51 39.53 3.24
C ASP A 318 -16.22 40.32 2.94
N GLN A 319 -15.02 39.68 3.11
CA GLN A 319 -13.76 40.31 2.73
C GLN A 319 -13.64 40.50 1.20
N MET A 320 -14.04 39.49 0.40
CA MET A 320 -14.09 39.62 -1.07
C MET A 320 -14.98 40.78 -1.50
N ASN A 321 -16.16 40.92 -0.90
CA ASN A 321 -17.07 42.02 -1.18
C ASN A 321 -16.51 43.39 -0.73
N ALA A 322 -15.96 43.46 0.49
CA ALA A 322 -15.35 44.69 1.02
C ALA A 322 -14.13 45.18 0.18
N LYS A 323 -13.47 44.26 -0.52
CA LYS A 323 -12.36 44.55 -1.45
C LYS A 323 -12.82 44.87 -2.87
N GLY A 324 -14.15 44.84 -3.10
CA GLY A 324 -14.73 45.16 -4.40
C GLY A 324 -14.61 44.06 -5.45
N PHE A 325 -14.34 42.80 -5.04
CA PHE A 325 -14.24 41.69 -5.97
C PHE A 325 -15.60 41.29 -6.59
N PHE A 326 -16.71 41.74 -6.01
CA PHE A 326 -18.05 41.60 -6.55
C PHE A 326 -18.62 42.89 -7.16
N ARG A 327 -17.80 43.91 -7.41
CA ARG A 327 -18.27 45.17 -8.01
C ARG A 327 -18.81 44.90 -9.42
N GLY A 328 -20.13 45.09 -9.59
CA GLY A 328 -20.88 44.79 -10.81
C GLY A 328 -21.31 43.31 -10.93
N ALA A 329 -21.16 42.51 -9.86
CA ALA A 329 -21.58 41.13 -9.74
C ALA A 329 -22.15 40.85 -8.35
N GLU A 330 -22.94 41.82 -7.83
CA GLU A 330 -23.53 41.76 -6.48
C GLU A 330 -24.47 40.56 -6.32
N ALA A 331 -25.11 40.13 -7.41
CA ALA A 331 -25.98 38.94 -7.43
C ALA A 331 -25.18 37.67 -7.14
N ASP A 332 -23.94 37.56 -7.62
CA ASP A 332 -23.05 36.39 -7.39
C ASP A 332 -22.64 36.32 -5.91
N PHE A 333 -22.44 37.47 -5.26
CA PHE A 333 -22.18 37.55 -3.83
C PHE A 333 -23.34 37.00 -3.00
N GLU A 334 -24.58 37.46 -3.27
CA GLU A 334 -25.75 37.00 -2.56
C GLU A 334 -26.04 35.52 -2.84
N ALA A 335 -25.84 35.06 -4.08
CA ALA A 335 -25.94 33.65 -4.43
C ALA A 335 -24.92 32.79 -3.66
N ALA A 336 -23.64 33.19 -3.61
CA ALA A 336 -22.59 32.50 -2.88
C ALA A 336 -22.82 32.46 -1.36
N ARG A 337 -23.48 33.47 -0.79
CA ARG A 337 -23.80 33.48 0.65
C ARG A 337 -24.84 32.44 1.05
N VAL A 338 -25.83 32.20 0.19
CA VAL A 338 -26.94 31.27 0.45
C VAL A 338 -26.70 29.87 -0.11
N GLU A 339 -25.67 29.68 -0.94
CA GLU A 339 -25.35 28.40 -1.54
C GLU A 339 -25.12 27.34 -0.47
N THR A 340 -25.82 26.22 -0.62
CA THR A 340 -25.59 25.02 0.21
C THR A 340 -24.43 24.23 -0.36
N VAL A 341 -23.36 24.07 0.43
CA VAL A 341 -22.17 23.33 0.02
C VAL A 341 -22.29 21.87 0.49
N HIS A 342 -22.15 20.95 -0.46
CA HIS A 342 -22.20 19.51 -0.21
C HIS A 342 -20.79 18.93 -0.15
N LEU A 343 -20.47 18.24 0.95
CA LEU A 343 -19.21 17.55 1.07
C LEU A 343 -19.29 16.16 0.41
N ALA A 344 -18.30 15.84 -0.40
CA ALA A 344 -18.17 14.51 -0.99
C ALA A 344 -18.05 13.43 0.10
N ALA A 345 -18.53 12.22 -0.17
CA ALA A 345 -18.25 11.07 0.66
C ALA A 345 -16.72 10.89 0.79
N ILE A 346 -16.25 10.44 1.96
CA ILE A 346 -14.85 10.09 2.12
C ILE A 346 -14.60 8.91 1.20
N ALA A 347 -13.77 9.08 0.18
CA ALA A 347 -13.34 7.96 -0.64
C ALA A 347 -12.64 6.96 0.29
N GLU A 348 -13.13 5.72 0.31
CA GLU A 348 -12.41 4.63 0.95
C GLU A 348 -11.02 4.57 0.31
N THR A 349 -9.98 4.56 1.15
CA THR A 349 -8.63 4.36 0.64
C THR A 349 -8.55 2.94 0.12
N HIS A 350 -8.47 2.78 -1.19
CA HIS A 350 -8.32 1.46 -1.83
C HIS A 350 -6.92 0.86 -1.63
N ASP A 351 -6.11 1.46 -0.73
CA ASP A 351 -4.73 1.02 -0.45
C ASP A 351 -4.64 -0.43 0.03
N GLU A 352 -5.75 -0.99 0.51
CA GLU A 352 -5.82 -2.37 0.99
C GLU A 352 -6.14 -3.40 -0.10
N LEU A 353 -6.65 -2.97 -1.26
CA LEU A 353 -7.08 -3.92 -2.29
C LEU A 353 -5.92 -4.61 -3.00
N ALA A 354 -4.88 -3.87 -3.35
CA ALA A 354 -3.75 -4.37 -4.15
C ALA A 354 -2.38 -3.78 -3.73
N PRO A 355 -1.96 -3.94 -2.46
CA PRO A 355 -0.70 -3.35 -1.96
C PRO A 355 0.54 -3.93 -2.63
N GLU A 356 0.49 -5.17 -3.12
CA GLU A 356 1.56 -5.80 -3.89
C GLU A 356 1.79 -5.09 -5.22
N VAL A 357 0.71 -4.62 -5.86
CA VAL A 357 0.76 -3.83 -7.09
C VAL A 357 1.44 -2.48 -6.81
N VAL A 358 1.15 -1.85 -5.68
CA VAL A 358 1.86 -0.63 -5.24
C VAL A 358 3.35 -0.88 -5.12
N SER A 359 3.74 -1.98 -4.47
CA SER A 359 5.15 -2.36 -4.31
C SER A 359 5.83 -2.65 -5.66
N TYR A 360 5.13 -3.32 -6.57
CA TYR A 360 5.62 -3.58 -7.93
C TYR A 360 5.83 -2.27 -8.70
N VAL A 361 4.82 -1.39 -8.71
CA VAL A 361 4.86 -0.10 -9.41
C VAL A 361 5.97 0.80 -8.86
N ARG A 362 6.16 0.84 -7.54
CA ARG A 362 7.26 1.60 -6.92
C ARG A 362 8.63 1.13 -7.43
N ARG A 363 8.87 -0.18 -7.48
CA ARG A 363 10.12 -0.72 -8.03
C ARG A 363 10.27 -0.36 -9.50
N LEU A 364 9.23 -0.58 -10.31
CA LEU A 364 9.25 -0.26 -11.73
C LEU A 364 9.54 1.23 -11.99
N LEU A 365 8.90 2.13 -11.26
CA LEU A 365 9.16 3.58 -11.38
C LEU A 365 10.59 3.93 -10.94
N HIS A 366 11.09 3.27 -9.89
CA HIS A 366 12.47 3.48 -9.45
C HIS A 366 13.48 3.03 -10.52
N ASP A 367 13.22 1.92 -11.21
CA ASP A 367 14.09 1.39 -12.25
C ASP A 367 14.04 2.23 -13.54
N LEU A 368 12.86 2.76 -13.91
CA LEU A 368 12.67 3.56 -15.12
C LEU A 368 13.04 5.04 -14.92
N GLU A 369 12.72 5.60 -13.77
CA GLU A 369 12.81 7.04 -13.46
C GLU A 369 13.37 7.29 -12.05
N PRO A 370 14.60 6.87 -11.73
CA PRO A 370 15.13 6.84 -10.36
C PRO A 370 15.11 8.20 -9.66
N GLU A 371 15.40 9.28 -10.40
CA GLU A 371 15.40 10.64 -9.85
C GLU A 371 14.00 11.21 -9.61
N ARG A 372 13.01 10.79 -10.43
CA ARG A 372 11.64 11.31 -10.40
C ARG A 372 10.72 10.45 -9.54
N ALA A 373 11.00 9.16 -9.41
CA ALA A 373 10.16 8.21 -8.67
C ALA A 373 9.93 8.63 -7.20
N THR A 374 10.95 9.20 -6.55
CA THR A 374 10.88 9.67 -5.16
C THR A 374 9.99 10.91 -4.99
N ARG A 375 9.79 11.67 -6.07
CA ARG A 375 8.96 12.89 -6.08
C ARG A 375 7.50 12.59 -6.42
N GLY A 376 7.23 11.45 -7.08
CA GLY A 376 5.89 11.03 -7.47
C GLY A 376 5.30 11.85 -8.64
N GLY A 377 3.98 11.89 -8.71
CA GLY A 377 3.24 12.61 -9.76
C GLY A 377 2.96 11.79 -11.01
N PHE A 378 3.20 10.48 -10.95
CA PHE A 378 2.91 9.58 -12.06
C PHE A 378 1.45 9.11 -12.06
N THR A 379 0.93 8.84 -13.25
CA THR A 379 -0.29 8.05 -13.44
C THR A 379 0.11 6.75 -14.10
N VAL A 380 -0.09 5.64 -13.39
CA VAL A 380 0.27 4.30 -13.85
C VAL A 380 -0.98 3.50 -14.13
N GLU A 381 -1.18 3.13 -15.38
CA GLU A 381 -2.29 2.29 -15.81
C GLU A 381 -1.86 0.82 -15.75
N THR A 382 -2.53 0.03 -14.91
CA THR A 382 -2.24 -1.39 -14.74
C THR A 382 -3.24 -2.28 -15.46
N THR A 383 -2.91 -3.54 -15.57
CA THR A 383 -3.78 -4.59 -16.10
C THR A 383 -4.73 -5.17 -15.05
N ILE A 384 -4.57 -4.78 -13.79
CA ILE A 384 -5.35 -5.32 -12.67
C ILE A 384 -6.83 -5.02 -12.84
N ASP A 385 -7.65 -6.05 -12.72
CA ASP A 385 -9.09 -5.93 -12.66
C ASP A 385 -9.54 -5.80 -11.20
N PRO A 386 -10.14 -4.67 -10.78
CA PRO A 386 -10.48 -4.47 -9.36
C PRO A 386 -11.47 -5.50 -8.80
N LYS A 387 -12.40 -6.00 -9.64
CA LYS A 387 -13.34 -7.06 -9.24
C LYS A 387 -12.60 -8.38 -8.99
N LEU A 388 -11.77 -8.79 -9.94
CA LEU A 388 -11.01 -10.04 -9.84
C LEU A 388 -9.95 -9.98 -8.74
N GLN A 389 -9.34 -8.80 -8.53
CA GLN A 389 -8.40 -8.58 -7.43
C GLN A 389 -9.07 -8.81 -6.06
N ARG A 390 -10.31 -8.31 -5.89
CA ARG A 390 -11.08 -8.54 -4.66
C ARG A 390 -11.41 -10.01 -4.49
N VAL A 391 -11.90 -10.67 -5.53
CA VAL A 391 -12.18 -12.12 -5.51
C VAL A 391 -10.93 -12.92 -5.12
N ALA A 392 -9.77 -12.58 -5.67
CA ALA A 392 -8.50 -13.26 -5.34
C ALA A 392 -8.11 -13.02 -3.87
N ARG A 393 -8.21 -11.77 -3.38
CA ARG A 393 -7.90 -11.42 -2.00
C ARG A 393 -8.80 -12.19 -1.03
N ASP A 394 -10.10 -12.18 -1.26
CA ASP A 394 -11.09 -12.86 -0.42
C ASP A 394 -10.87 -14.39 -0.41
N ALA A 395 -10.56 -14.98 -1.57
CA ALA A 395 -10.25 -16.40 -1.69
C ALA A 395 -9.02 -16.79 -0.87
N VAL A 396 -7.93 -16.01 -0.96
CA VAL A 396 -6.69 -16.24 -0.20
C VAL A 396 -6.93 -16.07 1.29
N VAL A 397 -7.55 -14.96 1.71
CA VAL A 397 -7.82 -14.68 3.13
C VAL A 397 -8.70 -15.77 3.75
N THR A 398 -9.81 -16.13 3.09
CA THR A 398 -10.72 -17.17 3.56
C THR A 398 -10.00 -18.52 3.72
N ASN A 399 -9.16 -18.89 2.76
CA ASN A 399 -8.41 -20.13 2.81
C ASN A 399 -7.39 -20.16 3.96
N LEU A 400 -6.64 -19.07 4.18
CA LEU A 400 -5.66 -18.99 5.26
C LEU A 400 -6.33 -19.01 6.64
N VAL A 401 -7.46 -18.34 6.81
CA VAL A 401 -8.26 -18.40 8.04
C VAL A 401 -8.78 -19.84 8.30
N ALA A 402 -9.24 -20.53 7.24
CA ALA A 402 -9.64 -21.92 7.36
C ALA A 402 -8.46 -22.84 7.72
N PHE A 403 -7.27 -22.58 7.17
CA PHE A 403 -6.04 -23.27 7.55
C PHE A 403 -5.73 -23.06 9.04
N ASP A 404 -5.72 -21.80 9.50
CA ASP A 404 -5.41 -21.48 10.91
C ASP A 404 -6.39 -22.17 11.87
N LYS A 405 -7.68 -22.17 11.53
CA LYS A 405 -8.71 -22.85 12.32
C LYS A 405 -8.44 -24.35 12.43
N ARG A 406 -8.20 -25.05 11.30
CA ARG A 406 -7.98 -26.52 11.32
C ARG A 406 -6.65 -26.91 11.97
N ARG A 407 -5.66 -25.97 11.98
CA ARG A 407 -4.34 -26.20 12.61
C ARG A 407 -4.23 -25.64 14.04
N GLY A 408 -5.26 -24.98 14.55
CA GLY A 408 -5.28 -24.39 15.89
C GLY A 408 -4.23 -23.27 16.07
N LEU A 409 -4.03 -22.43 15.03
CA LEU A 409 -3.05 -21.34 15.02
C LEU A 409 -3.65 -20.00 15.50
N THR A 410 -4.67 -20.04 16.32
CA THR A 410 -5.30 -18.84 16.92
C THR A 410 -5.07 -18.83 18.43
N GLY A 411 -5.18 -17.63 19.04
CA GLY A 411 -5.10 -17.50 20.51
C GLY A 411 -6.22 -18.28 21.24
N PRO A 412 -6.03 -18.56 22.53
CA PRO A 412 -4.86 -18.22 23.34
C PRO A 412 -3.63 -19.09 23.02
N LEU A 413 -2.45 -18.45 23.08
CA LEU A 413 -1.18 -19.15 22.91
C LEU A 413 -0.94 -20.09 24.10
N LYS A 414 -0.30 -21.23 23.82
CA LYS A 414 -0.02 -22.23 24.86
C LYS A 414 1.38 -22.04 25.42
N VAL A 415 1.51 -22.04 26.72
CA VAL A 415 2.81 -22.15 27.39
C VAL A 415 3.31 -23.58 27.19
N PRO A 416 4.51 -23.77 26.61
CA PRO A 416 5.02 -25.11 26.32
C PRO A 416 5.36 -25.86 27.61
N GLN A 417 5.03 -27.14 27.64
CA GLN A 417 5.47 -28.03 28.72
C GLN A 417 6.90 -28.46 28.41
N LEU A 418 7.86 -27.87 29.14
CA LEU A 418 9.31 -28.12 28.94
C LEU A 418 9.78 -29.39 29.65
N LEU A 419 8.97 -29.98 30.52
CA LEU A 419 9.26 -31.23 31.23
C LEU A 419 8.26 -32.33 30.80
N ASP A 420 8.75 -33.57 30.72
CA ASP A 420 7.90 -34.73 30.51
C ASP A 420 7.23 -35.13 31.83
N LYS A 421 6.36 -36.13 31.78
CA LYS A 421 5.66 -36.68 32.96
C LYS A 421 6.59 -37.24 34.05
N ARG A 422 7.88 -37.43 33.74
CA ARG A 422 8.91 -37.93 34.65
C ARG A 422 9.85 -36.81 35.12
N GLY A 423 9.56 -35.51 34.83
CA GLY A 423 10.37 -34.38 35.21
C GLY A 423 11.67 -34.20 34.40
N LYS A 424 11.83 -34.94 33.29
CA LYS A 424 12.97 -34.73 32.37
C LYS A 424 12.68 -33.65 31.33
N ALA A 425 13.68 -32.87 30.97
CA ALA A 425 13.57 -31.87 29.91
C ALA A 425 13.11 -32.52 28.59
N LYS A 426 12.01 -31.99 28.06
CA LYS A 426 11.47 -32.41 26.77
C LYS A 426 12.26 -31.73 25.68
N PRO A 427 12.89 -32.47 24.74
CA PRO A 427 13.61 -31.82 23.65
C PRO A 427 12.63 -31.05 22.77
N LEU A 428 12.93 -29.77 22.55
CA LEU A 428 12.17 -28.92 21.60
C LEU A 428 12.62 -29.25 20.18
N GLY A 429 11.64 -29.34 19.28
CA GLY A 429 11.90 -29.44 17.85
C GLY A 429 12.64 -28.24 17.30
N ARG A 430 13.29 -28.38 16.15
CA ARG A 430 14.03 -27.29 15.48
C ARG A 430 13.20 -26.00 15.33
N TRP A 431 11.92 -26.14 15.07
CA TRP A 431 10.99 -25.06 14.81
C TRP A 431 10.28 -24.51 16.05
N GLU A 432 10.56 -25.09 17.22
CA GLU A 432 9.95 -24.73 18.52
C GLU A 432 10.96 -24.09 19.47
N LYS A 433 12.27 -24.16 19.17
CA LYS A 433 13.32 -23.65 20.03
C LYS A 433 13.35 -22.12 19.96
N PRO A 434 13.26 -21.41 21.11
CA PRO A 434 13.47 -19.97 21.19
C PRO A 434 14.84 -19.57 20.62
N TRP A 435 14.87 -18.42 19.93
CA TRP A 435 16.08 -17.92 19.35
C TRP A 435 17.07 -17.42 20.43
N GLU A 436 18.33 -17.72 20.23
CA GLU A 436 19.46 -17.24 21.03
C GLU A 436 20.39 -16.41 20.15
N GLY A 437 20.71 -15.19 20.55
CA GLY A 437 21.58 -14.28 19.80
C GLY A 437 20.88 -13.05 19.22
N ALA A 438 21.55 -12.29 18.36
CA ALA A 438 21.00 -11.09 17.74
C ALA A 438 20.07 -11.47 16.57
N PRO A 439 18.80 -11.06 16.57
CA PRO A 439 17.90 -11.30 15.46
C PRO A 439 18.13 -10.30 14.32
N GLN A 440 17.96 -10.75 13.08
CA GLN A 440 18.01 -9.92 11.87
C GLN A 440 16.59 -9.47 11.49
N ALA A 441 16.46 -8.29 10.88
CA ALA A 441 15.21 -7.82 10.34
C ALA A 441 14.63 -8.77 9.27
N TYR A 442 13.32 -8.86 9.20
CA TYR A 442 12.55 -9.66 8.23
C TYR A 442 12.74 -11.18 8.30
N ARG A 443 13.42 -11.70 9.34
CA ARG A 443 13.49 -13.14 9.58
C ARG A 443 12.56 -13.53 10.70
N THR A 444 11.91 -14.69 10.55
CA THR A 444 11.02 -15.27 11.56
C THR A 444 11.83 -16.00 12.64
N TYR A 445 11.54 -15.69 13.89
CA TYR A 445 12.14 -16.30 15.09
C TYR A 445 11.07 -16.78 16.05
N VAL A 446 11.41 -17.73 16.88
CA VAL A 446 10.61 -18.10 18.07
C VAL A 446 11.06 -17.22 19.23
N GLY A 447 10.16 -16.42 19.77
CA GLY A 447 10.36 -15.60 20.96
C GLY A 447 9.55 -16.12 22.15
N ILE A 448 9.88 -15.61 23.31
CA ILE A 448 9.18 -15.91 24.58
C ILE A 448 8.35 -14.70 24.97
N VAL A 449 7.06 -14.91 25.20
CA VAL A 449 6.14 -13.86 25.66
C VAL A 449 6.52 -13.40 27.05
N GLY A 450 6.66 -12.09 27.22
CA GLY A 450 6.92 -11.42 28.49
C GLY A 450 5.65 -10.82 29.11
N ALA A 451 5.72 -9.54 29.47
CA ALA A 451 4.59 -8.80 30.05
C ALA A 451 3.55 -8.45 28.97
N ALA A 452 2.28 -8.45 29.35
CA ALA A 452 1.18 -7.94 28.54
C ALA A 452 0.60 -6.67 29.17
N ASP A 453 0.20 -5.72 28.30
CA ASP A 453 -0.48 -4.48 28.65
C ASP A 453 -1.84 -4.45 27.94
N ASP A 454 -2.88 -4.79 28.67
CA ASP A 454 -4.24 -4.86 28.14
C ASP A 454 -4.81 -3.47 27.82
N ALA A 455 -4.36 -2.42 28.53
CA ALA A 455 -4.80 -1.06 28.27
C ALA A 455 -4.19 -0.49 26.97
N ALA A 456 -2.93 -0.81 26.71
CA ALA A 456 -2.24 -0.44 25.49
C ALA A 456 -2.55 -1.39 24.31
N GLY A 457 -3.16 -2.56 24.56
CA GLY A 457 -3.43 -3.58 23.57
C GLY A 457 -2.19 -4.31 23.05
N THR A 458 -1.13 -4.41 23.89
CA THR A 458 0.19 -4.90 23.47
C THR A 458 0.75 -5.98 24.38
N PHE A 459 1.72 -6.75 23.91
CA PHE A 459 2.51 -7.65 24.73
C PHE A 459 3.97 -7.70 24.26
N ASP A 460 4.86 -7.96 25.21
CA ASP A 460 6.29 -8.05 24.98
C ASP A 460 6.69 -9.44 24.51
N VAL A 461 7.72 -9.49 23.68
CA VAL A 461 8.34 -10.75 23.23
C VAL A 461 9.85 -10.61 23.27
N GLN A 462 10.49 -11.53 23.98
CA GLN A 462 11.95 -11.66 23.99
C GLN A 462 12.40 -12.54 22.82
N VAL A 463 13.23 -11.99 21.93
CA VAL A 463 13.84 -12.68 20.80
C VAL A 463 15.35 -12.56 20.91
N GLY A 464 16.01 -13.61 21.37
CA GLY A 464 17.44 -13.55 21.67
C GLY A 464 17.78 -12.43 22.66
N ASN A 465 18.64 -11.49 22.24
CA ASN A 465 19.04 -10.34 23.05
C ASN A 465 18.13 -9.10 22.90
N VAL A 466 17.04 -9.20 22.14
CA VAL A 466 16.14 -8.06 21.86
C VAL A 466 14.77 -8.29 22.49
N THR A 467 14.25 -7.27 23.21
CA THR A 467 12.86 -7.22 23.61
C THR A 467 12.07 -6.39 22.63
N GLY A 468 11.06 -7.00 22.02
CA GLY A 468 10.16 -6.33 21.11
C GLY A 468 8.74 -6.27 21.64
N ILE A 469 7.89 -5.51 20.96
CA ILE A 469 6.49 -5.29 21.29
C ILE A 469 5.59 -5.67 20.11
N VAL A 470 4.52 -6.40 20.40
CA VAL A 470 3.47 -6.75 19.46
C VAL A 470 2.20 -6.00 19.83
N LYS A 471 1.59 -5.32 18.88
CA LYS A 471 0.27 -4.70 19.02
C LYS A 471 -0.77 -5.67 18.47
N LEU A 472 -1.56 -6.26 19.37
CA LEU A 472 -2.46 -7.36 19.02
C LEU A 472 -3.61 -6.97 18.07
N SER A 473 -4.04 -5.71 18.11
CA SER A 473 -5.11 -5.20 17.21
C SER A 473 -4.75 -5.30 15.73
N ASP A 474 -3.46 -5.37 15.40
CA ASP A 474 -2.97 -5.42 14.03
C ASP A 474 -3.09 -6.84 13.44
N TYR A 475 -3.45 -7.84 14.27
CA TYR A 475 -3.51 -9.27 13.89
C TYR A 475 -4.86 -9.92 14.17
N PRO A 476 -5.98 -9.42 13.58
CA PRO A 476 -7.32 -9.99 13.78
C PRO A 476 -7.42 -11.44 13.33
N ARG A 477 -6.62 -11.86 12.34
CA ARG A 477 -6.49 -13.23 11.85
C ARG A 477 -6.25 -14.24 12.98
N TYR A 478 -5.32 -13.90 13.89
CA TYR A 478 -4.90 -14.81 14.97
C TYR A 478 -5.71 -14.60 16.25
N ASN A 479 -6.45 -13.50 16.35
CA ASN A 479 -7.29 -13.17 17.50
C ASN A 479 -8.77 -12.97 17.14
N PRO A 480 -9.45 -13.98 16.52
CA PRO A 480 -10.84 -13.84 16.12
C PRO A 480 -11.81 -13.72 17.31
N GLN A 481 -11.38 -14.15 18.50
CA GLN A 481 -12.15 -14.05 19.75
C GLN A 481 -11.99 -12.70 20.44
N LYS A 482 -11.16 -11.78 19.90
CA LYS A 482 -10.85 -10.45 20.47
C LYS A 482 -10.39 -10.52 21.93
N LEU A 483 -9.57 -11.52 22.25
CA LEU A 483 -8.95 -11.63 23.57
C LEU A 483 -8.07 -10.40 23.85
N ALA A 484 -8.02 -9.99 25.13
CA ALA A 484 -7.03 -9.03 25.58
C ALA A 484 -5.61 -9.61 25.46
N PRO A 485 -4.57 -8.82 25.36
CA PRO A 485 -3.19 -9.30 25.25
C PRO A 485 -2.79 -10.36 26.28
N SER A 486 -3.15 -10.16 27.55
CA SER A 486 -2.88 -11.13 28.62
C SER A 486 -3.58 -12.47 28.43
N GLY A 487 -4.80 -12.44 27.90
CA GLY A 487 -5.57 -13.65 27.56
C GLY A 487 -5.11 -14.32 26.27
N PHE A 488 -4.59 -13.55 25.31
CA PHE A 488 -4.08 -14.06 24.04
C PHE A 488 -2.68 -14.68 24.20
N ALA A 489 -1.76 -13.98 24.87
CA ALA A 489 -0.35 -14.31 24.98
C ALA A 489 0.10 -14.36 26.45
N PRO A 490 -0.16 -15.48 27.17
CA PRO A 490 0.25 -15.63 28.55
C PRO A 490 1.79 -15.61 28.66
N PRO A 491 2.37 -15.03 29.74
CA PRO A 491 3.80 -15.00 29.95
C PRO A 491 4.42 -16.42 29.89
N GLY A 492 5.58 -16.52 29.23
CA GLY A 492 6.26 -17.80 29.00
C GLY A 492 5.74 -18.60 27.79
N ALA A 493 4.67 -18.16 27.13
CA ALA A 493 4.24 -18.78 25.87
C ALA A 493 5.29 -18.52 24.77
N PHE A 494 5.42 -19.47 23.84
CA PHE A 494 6.27 -19.30 22.68
C PHE A 494 5.45 -18.75 21.52
N VAL A 495 6.02 -17.74 20.84
CA VAL A 495 5.37 -17.09 19.71
C VAL A 495 6.37 -16.85 18.59
N ARG A 496 5.90 -16.97 17.35
CA ARG A 496 6.73 -16.66 16.18
C ARG A 496 6.53 -15.20 15.79
N VAL A 497 7.64 -14.52 15.63
CA VAL A 497 7.67 -13.10 15.29
C VAL A 497 8.80 -12.79 14.32
N SER A 498 8.66 -11.74 13.54
CA SER A 498 9.75 -11.12 12.77
C SER A 498 9.95 -9.68 13.21
N LEU A 499 11.19 -9.19 13.09
CA LEU A 499 11.49 -7.77 13.33
C LEU A 499 11.12 -6.97 12.10
N LEU A 500 10.35 -5.92 12.30
CA LEU A 500 10.13 -4.90 11.28
C LEU A 500 11.39 -4.03 11.20
N ALA A 501 11.78 -3.60 9.99
CA ALA A 501 12.85 -2.64 9.86
C ALA A 501 12.53 -1.40 10.68
N PRO A 502 13.53 -0.81 11.38
CA PRO A 502 13.31 0.46 12.05
C PRO A 502 12.82 1.48 11.01
N PRO A 503 11.83 2.33 11.35
CA PRO A 503 11.39 3.38 10.45
C PRO A 503 12.62 4.21 10.06
N ALA A 504 12.78 4.47 8.74
CA ALA A 504 13.86 5.29 8.24
C ALA A 504 13.95 6.58 9.06
N SER A 505 15.14 6.90 9.58
CA SER A 505 15.34 8.11 10.36
C SER A 505 14.93 9.29 9.49
N LYS A 506 14.25 10.29 10.07
CA LYS A 506 13.79 11.50 9.36
C LYS A 506 14.93 12.31 8.72
N ASP A 507 16.18 11.93 8.93
CA ASP A 507 17.38 12.68 8.54
C ASP A 507 18.14 12.12 7.33
N GLY A 508 17.54 11.24 6.52
CA GLY A 508 18.04 10.93 5.16
C GLY A 508 19.52 10.50 5.06
N LYS A 509 20.16 10.11 6.15
CA LYS A 509 21.52 9.58 6.12
C LYS A 509 21.45 8.07 6.00
N ASP A 510 22.00 7.60 4.92
CA ASP A 510 22.13 6.23 4.47
C ASP A 510 22.22 5.20 5.61
N ALA A 511 21.23 4.34 5.66
CA ALA A 511 21.32 3.10 6.42
C ALA A 511 22.34 2.19 5.74
N LYS A 512 23.61 2.42 5.97
CA LYS A 512 24.64 1.40 5.84
C LYS A 512 24.35 0.39 6.94
N ASN A 513 23.88 -0.79 6.53
CA ASN A 513 23.99 -2.10 7.16
C ASN A 513 24.35 -2.15 8.66
N ASP A 514 23.65 -1.43 9.52
CA ASP A 514 23.72 -1.57 10.96
C ASP A 514 22.39 -2.11 11.48
N SER A 515 22.33 -3.43 11.53
CA SER A 515 21.24 -4.22 12.10
C SER A 515 21.28 -4.26 13.63
N ALA A 516 21.82 -3.22 14.26
CA ALA A 516 21.73 -3.04 15.70
C ALA A 516 20.70 -1.95 16.03
N PRO A 517 19.82 -2.16 17.03
CA PRO A 517 18.99 -1.08 17.56
C PRO A 517 19.91 0.05 18.04
N PRO A 518 19.48 1.34 18.00
CA PRO A 518 20.27 2.43 18.52
C PRO A 518 20.60 2.14 20.00
N ASP A 519 21.86 1.84 20.25
CA ASP A 519 22.36 1.56 21.58
C ASP A 519 22.04 2.73 22.53
N GLY A 520 21.33 2.46 23.60
CA GLY A 520 21.39 3.27 24.78
C GLY A 520 20.15 4.05 25.24
N LYS A 521 18.93 3.84 24.68
CA LYS A 521 17.73 4.35 25.35
C LYS A 521 17.12 3.25 26.22
N PRO A 522 17.17 3.36 27.56
CA PRO A 522 16.46 2.43 28.43
C PRO A 522 14.97 2.46 28.12
N GLY A 523 14.40 1.29 27.77
CA GLY A 523 12.96 1.14 27.52
C GLY A 523 12.51 1.19 26.04
N TYR A 524 13.40 1.32 25.05
CA TYR A 524 12.98 1.18 23.65
C TYR A 524 12.70 -0.29 23.32
N LYS A 525 11.46 -0.57 22.89
CA LYS A 525 11.05 -1.91 22.42
C LYS A 525 10.87 -1.87 20.91
N VAL A 526 11.48 -2.84 20.22
CA VAL A 526 11.40 -2.95 18.77
C VAL A 526 10.01 -3.44 18.36
N PRO A 527 9.32 -2.83 17.36
CA PRO A 527 8.06 -3.36 16.87
C PRO A 527 8.27 -4.72 16.20
N LEU A 528 7.45 -5.68 16.58
CA LEU A 528 7.46 -7.05 16.06
C LEU A 528 6.17 -7.36 15.32
N ARG A 529 6.31 -8.17 14.25
CA ARG A 529 5.20 -8.76 13.50
C ARG A 529 4.97 -10.20 13.96
N LEU A 530 3.69 -10.60 14.10
CA LEU A 530 3.31 -11.99 14.36
C LEU A 530 3.42 -12.85 13.09
N GLU A 531 4.05 -14.02 13.23
CA GLU A 531 4.28 -14.99 12.14
C GLU A 531 3.73 -16.38 12.50
N ILE A 532 2.49 -16.45 12.99
CA ILE A 532 1.91 -17.69 13.54
C ILE A 532 1.49 -18.62 12.41
N GLY A 533 0.72 -18.14 11.44
CA GLY A 533 0.19 -18.90 10.31
C GLY A 533 1.04 -18.83 9.04
N PRO A 534 0.75 -19.64 8.01
CA PRO A 534 1.43 -19.55 6.73
C PRO A 534 0.98 -18.33 5.95
N GLU A 535 1.75 -18.01 4.91
CA GLU A 535 1.45 -17.02 3.90
C GLU A 535 1.01 -17.67 2.60
N ALA A 536 0.54 -16.84 1.66
CA ALA A 536 0.11 -17.30 0.36
C ALA A 536 0.60 -16.36 -0.74
N ALA A 537 0.75 -16.92 -1.94
CA ALA A 537 0.85 -16.19 -3.18
C ALA A 537 -0.26 -16.64 -4.13
N PHE A 538 -0.91 -15.67 -4.77
CA PHE A 538 -1.91 -15.93 -5.78
C PHE A 538 -1.73 -14.97 -6.94
N VAL A 539 -1.69 -15.48 -8.16
CA VAL A 539 -1.65 -14.68 -9.38
C VAL A 539 -2.61 -15.24 -10.42
N ALA A 540 -3.34 -14.34 -11.06
CA ALA A 540 -4.24 -14.69 -12.15
C ALA A 540 -3.92 -13.87 -13.40
N LEU A 541 -3.90 -14.54 -14.54
CA LEU A 541 -3.64 -13.98 -15.87
C LEU A 541 -4.86 -14.16 -16.76
N ASP A 542 -5.07 -13.19 -17.64
CA ASP A 542 -5.82 -13.44 -18.88
C ASP A 542 -5.03 -14.42 -19.75
N ALA A 543 -5.64 -15.53 -20.13
CA ALA A 543 -4.96 -16.59 -20.85
C ALA A 543 -4.39 -16.13 -22.22
N ARG A 544 -5.02 -15.18 -22.89
CA ARG A 544 -4.66 -14.72 -24.25
C ARG A 544 -3.69 -13.55 -24.24
N THR A 545 -4.00 -12.51 -23.45
CA THR A 545 -3.19 -11.28 -23.44
C THR A 545 -1.97 -11.37 -22.51
N ARG A 546 -1.99 -12.28 -21.54
CA ARG A 546 -1.04 -12.42 -20.42
C ARG A 546 -1.06 -11.22 -19.48
N ASP A 547 -2.14 -10.45 -19.51
CA ASP A 547 -2.34 -9.38 -18.54
C ASP A 547 -2.56 -9.99 -17.16
N VAL A 548 -1.82 -9.49 -16.17
CA VAL A 548 -2.03 -9.87 -14.77
C VAL A 548 -3.30 -9.19 -14.27
N LEU A 549 -4.33 -9.98 -14.00
CA LEU A 549 -5.65 -9.50 -13.62
C LEU A 549 -5.81 -9.37 -12.10
N ALA A 550 -5.10 -10.22 -11.35
CA ALA A 550 -5.10 -10.20 -9.90
C ALA A 550 -3.75 -10.67 -9.35
N LEU A 551 -3.34 -10.07 -8.23
CA LEU A 551 -2.07 -10.34 -7.58
C LEU A 551 -2.23 -10.23 -6.05
N VAL A 552 -1.99 -11.33 -5.33
CA VAL A 552 -2.01 -11.39 -3.87
C VAL A 552 -0.73 -12.05 -3.39
N GLY A 553 0.13 -11.33 -2.70
CA GLY A 553 1.44 -11.82 -2.25
C GLY A 553 1.58 -12.01 -0.74
N ASN A 554 0.54 -11.65 0.03
CA ASN A 554 0.50 -11.84 1.48
C ASN A 554 -0.92 -11.74 2.02
N TYR A 555 -1.11 -12.18 3.28
CA TYR A 555 -2.41 -12.10 3.96
C TYR A 555 -2.84 -10.66 4.27
N GLU A 556 -1.92 -9.87 4.83
CA GLU A 556 -2.27 -8.58 5.45
C GLU A 556 -2.48 -7.46 4.44
N GLY A 557 -2.04 -7.66 3.20
CA GLY A 557 -2.15 -6.59 2.21
C GLY A 557 -1.27 -5.36 2.53
N ALA A 558 -0.12 -5.55 3.18
CA ALA A 558 0.76 -4.44 3.55
C ALA A 558 1.63 -3.99 2.35
N PRO A 559 1.66 -2.70 2.00
CA PRO A 559 2.48 -2.20 0.89
C PRO A 559 3.99 -2.41 1.05
N SER A 560 4.46 -2.57 2.29
CA SER A 560 5.86 -2.87 2.63
C SER A 560 6.15 -4.36 2.76
N GLY A 561 5.16 -5.24 2.56
CA GLY A 561 5.30 -6.69 2.68
C GLY A 561 6.05 -7.31 1.50
N LEU A 562 6.53 -8.55 1.69
CA LEU A 562 7.14 -9.35 0.63
C LEU A 562 6.07 -9.70 -0.43
N ASP A 563 6.33 -9.31 -1.66
CA ASP A 563 5.55 -9.74 -2.83
C ASP A 563 5.97 -11.15 -3.24
N ARG A 564 5.31 -12.16 -2.67
CA ARG A 564 5.68 -13.56 -2.90
C ARG A 564 5.41 -14.03 -4.31
N VAL A 565 4.61 -13.33 -5.10
CA VAL A 565 4.37 -13.69 -6.51
C VAL A 565 5.58 -13.39 -7.38
N ASN A 566 6.21 -12.23 -7.17
CA ASN A 566 7.30 -11.77 -8.02
C ASN A 566 8.69 -11.93 -7.40
N GLN A 567 8.78 -12.06 -6.06
CA GLN A 567 10.06 -12.04 -5.35
C GLN A 567 10.42 -13.36 -4.65
N ALA A 568 9.42 -14.14 -4.20
CA ALA A 568 9.73 -15.40 -3.54
C ALA A 568 9.97 -16.51 -4.55
N GLU A 569 11.10 -17.18 -4.40
CA GLU A 569 11.43 -18.43 -5.08
C GLU A 569 11.08 -19.59 -4.15
N ARG A 570 10.26 -20.53 -4.62
CA ARG A 570 9.74 -21.66 -3.85
C ARG A 570 9.72 -22.93 -4.69
N GLN A 571 9.92 -24.07 -4.05
CA GLN A 571 9.90 -25.37 -4.73
C GLN A 571 8.50 -25.67 -5.28
N PRO A 572 8.31 -25.74 -6.61
CA PRO A 572 7.02 -25.97 -7.24
C PRO A 572 6.51 -27.41 -7.00
N GLY A 573 7.38 -28.32 -6.61
CA GLY A 573 7.01 -29.72 -6.47
C GLY A 573 6.39 -30.27 -7.76
N SER A 574 5.38 -31.10 -7.62
CA SER A 574 4.72 -31.73 -8.77
C SER A 574 4.02 -30.79 -9.76
N THR A 575 3.90 -29.47 -9.49
CA THR A 575 3.43 -28.53 -10.52
C THR A 575 4.46 -28.32 -11.65
N PHE A 576 5.68 -28.78 -11.48
CA PHE A 576 6.70 -28.80 -12.53
C PHE A 576 6.46 -29.93 -13.55
N LYS A 577 5.78 -31.03 -13.18
CA LYS A 577 5.57 -32.22 -14.04
C LYS A 577 4.94 -31.92 -15.42
N PRO A 578 3.95 -31.00 -15.59
CA PRO A 578 3.45 -30.67 -16.91
C PRO A 578 4.53 -30.13 -17.87
N ILE A 579 5.58 -29.46 -17.36
CA ILE A 579 6.72 -29.03 -18.18
C ILE A 579 7.49 -30.25 -18.71
N LEU A 580 7.76 -31.23 -17.84
CA LEU A 580 8.38 -32.49 -18.22
C LEU A 580 7.56 -33.25 -19.27
N TYR A 581 6.27 -33.47 -18.98
CA TYR A 581 5.41 -34.25 -19.89
C TYR A 581 5.12 -33.49 -21.21
N GLY A 582 5.06 -32.16 -21.17
CA GLY A 582 4.96 -31.34 -22.39
C GLY A 582 6.14 -31.56 -23.32
N TYR A 583 7.36 -31.63 -22.78
CA TYR A 583 8.53 -31.97 -23.58
C TYR A 583 8.52 -33.45 -24.04
N ALA A 584 8.11 -34.37 -23.17
CA ALA A 584 8.01 -35.79 -23.50
C ALA A 584 7.10 -36.01 -24.73
N LEU A 585 5.92 -35.41 -24.73
CA LEU A 585 4.99 -35.44 -25.88
C LEU A 585 5.58 -34.77 -27.13
N LYS A 586 6.22 -33.59 -26.95
CA LYS A 586 6.89 -32.88 -28.06
C LYS A 586 8.03 -33.68 -28.67
N SER A 587 8.74 -34.49 -27.90
CA SER A 587 9.79 -35.37 -28.38
C SER A 587 9.24 -36.53 -29.24
N ARG A 588 7.95 -36.78 -29.23
CA ARG A 588 7.26 -37.92 -29.88
C ARG A 588 7.74 -39.29 -29.40
N ARG A 589 8.53 -39.37 -28.36
CA ARG A 589 8.98 -40.64 -27.72
C ARG A 589 7.96 -41.21 -26.77
N TRP A 590 7.08 -40.33 -26.26
CA TRP A 590 6.03 -40.67 -25.30
C TRP A 590 4.67 -40.28 -25.81
N THR A 591 3.69 -41.11 -25.53
CA THR A 591 2.27 -40.85 -25.81
C THR A 591 1.47 -40.94 -24.52
N PRO A 592 0.24 -40.45 -24.44
CA PRO A 592 -0.62 -40.61 -23.26
C PRO A 592 -0.84 -42.08 -22.86
N ALA A 593 -0.81 -43.01 -23.83
CA ALA A 593 -0.97 -44.44 -23.63
C ALA A 593 0.34 -45.17 -23.28
N SER A 594 1.51 -44.52 -23.42
CA SER A 594 2.81 -45.16 -23.09
C SER A 594 2.82 -45.72 -21.67
N MET A 595 3.16 -46.98 -21.54
CA MET A 595 3.24 -47.64 -20.23
C MET A 595 4.51 -47.28 -19.50
N VAL A 596 4.36 -46.88 -18.25
CA VAL A 596 5.45 -46.45 -17.37
C VAL A 596 5.51 -47.36 -16.16
N ASP A 597 6.65 -48.01 -15.95
CA ASP A 597 6.87 -48.75 -14.71
C ASP A 597 7.05 -47.78 -13.53
N ILE A 598 6.27 -47.98 -12.50
CA ILE A 598 6.17 -47.13 -11.32
C ILE A 598 6.74 -47.78 -10.05
N ASN A 599 7.38 -48.96 -10.19
CA ASN A 599 8.00 -49.63 -9.08
C ASN A 599 9.20 -48.84 -8.55
N PRO A 600 9.37 -48.80 -7.22
CA PRO A 600 10.52 -48.17 -6.61
C PRO A 600 11.82 -48.72 -7.16
N GLN A 601 12.67 -47.79 -7.66
CA GLN A 601 14.03 -48.11 -8.13
C GLN A 601 15.00 -46.99 -7.84
N SER A 602 16.30 -47.31 -7.99
CA SER A 602 17.35 -46.32 -7.91
C SER A 602 17.79 -45.91 -9.31
N PHE A 603 17.95 -44.62 -9.52
CA PHE A 603 18.49 -43.99 -10.70
C PHE A 603 19.89 -43.46 -10.34
N GLY A 604 20.92 -44.32 -10.50
CA GLY A 604 22.21 -44.05 -9.90
C GLY A 604 22.13 -43.89 -8.38
N ASN A 605 22.56 -42.74 -7.89
CA ASN A 605 22.46 -42.39 -6.45
C ASN A 605 21.11 -41.81 -6.03
N TYR A 606 20.18 -41.53 -6.96
CA TYR A 606 18.87 -40.94 -6.69
C TYR A 606 17.80 -42.01 -6.51
N LYS A 607 17.10 -41.95 -5.39
CA LYS A 607 16.03 -42.90 -5.02
C LYS A 607 14.71 -42.15 -4.77
N PRO A 608 13.91 -41.93 -5.82
CA PRO A 608 12.60 -41.32 -5.62
C PRO A 608 11.66 -42.29 -4.94
N SER A 609 10.77 -41.77 -4.11
CA SER A 609 9.64 -42.52 -3.54
C SER A 609 8.33 -41.91 -4.03
N ASN A 610 7.33 -42.77 -4.21
CA ASN A 610 5.97 -42.31 -4.42
C ASN A 610 5.38 -41.78 -3.09
N TYR A 611 4.24 -41.07 -3.17
CA TYR A 611 3.55 -40.60 -1.98
C TYR A 611 3.22 -41.72 -1.00
N GLU A 612 3.28 -41.46 0.32
CA GLU A 612 2.91 -42.43 1.37
C GLU A 612 1.51 -42.98 1.13
N GLY A 613 1.36 -44.28 1.14
CA GLY A 613 0.10 -44.97 0.84
C GLY A 613 -0.10 -45.40 -0.61
N TRP A 614 0.84 -45.08 -1.52
CA TRP A 614 0.78 -45.59 -2.90
C TRP A 614 1.13 -47.08 -2.93
N THR A 615 0.17 -47.91 -3.33
CA THR A 615 0.29 -49.40 -3.29
C THR A 615 0.31 -50.06 -4.66
N ALA A 616 -0.03 -49.32 -5.74
CA ALA A 616 -0.04 -49.87 -7.09
C ALA A 616 1.38 -50.22 -7.54
N LYS A 617 1.55 -51.41 -8.14
CA LYS A 617 2.82 -51.96 -8.64
C LYS A 617 2.82 -52.12 -10.16
N ASP A 618 1.64 -52.24 -10.77
CA ASP A 618 1.53 -52.45 -12.19
C ASP A 618 1.94 -51.20 -12.96
N PRO A 619 2.53 -51.27 -14.12
CA PRO A 619 2.79 -50.15 -14.97
C PRO A 619 1.52 -49.34 -15.23
N LEU A 620 1.66 -48.01 -15.31
CA LEU A 620 0.55 -47.12 -15.59
C LEU A 620 0.77 -46.38 -16.90
N ARG A 621 -0.30 -46.07 -17.60
CA ARG A 621 -0.22 -45.18 -18.77
C ARG A 621 0.31 -43.79 -18.35
N LEU A 622 1.02 -43.13 -19.21
CA LEU A 622 1.62 -41.80 -18.94
C LEU A 622 0.57 -40.81 -18.46
N ARG A 623 -0.66 -40.82 -18.98
CA ARG A 623 -1.80 -40.04 -18.53
C ARG A 623 -2.07 -40.25 -17.03
N GLU A 624 -2.12 -41.53 -16.63
CA GLU A 624 -2.39 -41.88 -15.22
C GLU A 624 -1.25 -41.53 -14.27
N VAL A 625 0.00 -41.61 -14.78
CA VAL A 625 1.19 -41.16 -14.03
C VAL A 625 1.11 -39.66 -13.75
N LEU A 626 0.64 -38.85 -14.72
CA LEU A 626 0.41 -37.41 -14.51
C LEU A 626 -0.80 -37.17 -13.60
N ALA A 627 -1.94 -37.81 -13.86
CA ALA A 627 -3.21 -37.62 -13.11
C ALA A 627 -3.01 -37.88 -11.61
N ASN A 628 -2.33 -38.98 -11.29
CA ASN A 628 -2.05 -39.42 -9.92
C ASN A 628 -0.72 -38.88 -9.37
N SER A 629 0.01 -38.09 -10.18
CA SER A 629 1.25 -37.44 -9.75
C SER A 629 2.37 -38.41 -9.29
N VAL A 630 2.49 -39.58 -9.91
CA VAL A 630 3.44 -40.64 -9.52
C VAL A 630 4.88 -40.17 -9.70
N ASN A 631 5.70 -40.26 -8.65
CA ASN A 631 7.04 -39.70 -8.64
C ASN A 631 8.04 -40.56 -9.42
N VAL A 632 8.05 -41.87 -9.19
CA VAL A 632 8.99 -42.79 -9.85
C VAL A 632 8.80 -42.75 -11.36
N GLY A 633 7.54 -42.73 -11.83
CA GLY A 633 7.22 -42.61 -13.25
C GLY A 633 7.72 -41.29 -13.86
N ALA A 634 7.58 -40.18 -13.14
CA ALA A 634 8.10 -38.90 -13.62
C ALA A 634 9.64 -38.90 -13.77
N VAL A 635 10.37 -39.53 -12.82
CA VAL A 635 11.82 -39.61 -12.88
C VAL A 635 12.27 -40.50 -14.04
N ARG A 636 11.58 -41.62 -14.35
CA ARG A 636 11.85 -42.43 -15.55
C ARG A 636 11.72 -41.63 -16.84
N VAL A 637 10.61 -40.87 -16.97
CA VAL A 637 10.43 -40.03 -18.15
C VAL A 637 11.52 -38.98 -18.24
N MET A 638 11.93 -38.38 -17.11
CA MET A 638 13.05 -37.41 -17.07
C MET A 638 14.38 -38.02 -17.50
N GLU A 639 14.68 -39.24 -17.04
CA GLU A 639 15.92 -39.94 -17.42
C GLU A 639 15.94 -40.19 -18.95
N ASP A 640 14.83 -40.61 -19.53
CA ASP A 640 14.71 -40.87 -20.95
C ASP A 640 14.81 -39.62 -21.83
N VAL A 641 14.11 -38.54 -21.47
CA VAL A 641 14.13 -37.33 -22.29
C VAL A 641 15.33 -36.43 -22.02
N GLY A 642 16.03 -36.65 -20.91
CA GLY A 642 17.24 -35.92 -20.49
C GLY A 642 16.95 -34.59 -19.77
N PRO A 643 17.46 -34.41 -18.54
CA PRO A 643 17.21 -33.24 -17.72
C PRO A 643 17.64 -31.90 -18.36
N ALA A 644 18.73 -31.88 -19.15
CA ALA A 644 19.20 -30.69 -19.83
C ALA A 644 18.17 -30.13 -20.84
N ASN A 645 17.47 -31.03 -21.54
CA ASN A 645 16.43 -30.68 -22.48
C ASN A 645 15.23 -30.02 -21.73
N ILE A 646 14.92 -30.52 -20.54
CA ILE A 646 13.83 -29.98 -19.72
C ILE A 646 14.18 -28.59 -19.18
N VAL A 647 15.45 -28.37 -18.76
CA VAL A 647 15.91 -27.01 -18.37
C VAL A 647 15.73 -26.04 -19.54
N SER A 648 16.18 -26.40 -20.74
CA SER A 648 16.03 -25.55 -21.93
C SER A 648 14.57 -25.29 -22.30
N PHE A 649 13.71 -26.31 -22.16
CA PHE A 649 12.29 -26.19 -22.43
C PHE A 649 11.57 -25.32 -21.40
N ALA A 650 11.89 -25.47 -20.11
CA ALA A 650 11.38 -24.61 -19.03
C ALA A 650 11.76 -23.14 -19.22
N GLN A 651 13.00 -22.88 -19.64
CA GLN A 651 13.45 -21.52 -20.00
C GLN A 651 12.68 -20.96 -21.20
N ALA A 652 12.38 -21.79 -22.19
CA ALA A 652 11.55 -21.37 -23.32
C ALA A 652 10.09 -21.04 -22.92
N LEU A 653 9.60 -21.69 -21.86
CA LEU A 653 8.30 -21.40 -21.24
C LEU A 653 8.32 -20.21 -20.26
N GLY A 654 9.46 -19.52 -20.11
CA GLY A 654 9.59 -18.31 -19.31
C GLY A 654 10.03 -18.52 -17.86
N ILE A 655 10.49 -19.71 -17.46
CA ILE A 655 11.11 -19.92 -16.17
C ILE A 655 12.52 -19.31 -16.21
N LYS A 656 12.73 -18.22 -15.47
CA LYS A 656 14.00 -17.49 -15.39
C LYS A 656 14.82 -17.89 -14.15
N SER A 657 14.15 -18.51 -13.17
CA SER A 657 14.78 -19.03 -11.95
C SER A 657 15.81 -20.10 -12.30
N LYS A 658 16.83 -20.25 -11.46
CA LYS A 658 17.97 -21.14 -11.72
C LYS A 658 17.55 -22.60 -11.56
N LEU A 659 17.65 -23.38 -12.64
CA LEU A 659 17.41 -24.81 -12.67
C LEU A 659 18.72 -25.56 -12.91
N ALA A 660 18.89 -26.73 -12.31
CA ALA A 660 20.01 -27.64 -12.64
C ALA A 660 19.50 -28.87 -13.39
N PRO A 661 20.33 -29.43 -14.33
CA PRO A 661 19.95 -30.55 -15.16
C PRO A 661 20.19 -31.89 -14.46
N ASP A 662 19.42 -32.19 -13.43
CA ASP A 662 19.45 -33.47 -12.72
C ASP A 662 18.04 -34.09 -12.59
N LEU A 663 17.98 -35.34 -12.19
CA LEU A 663 16.75 -36.13 -12.16
C LEU A 663 15.74 -35.60 -11.11
N SER A 664 16.19 -34.91 -10.07
CA SER A 664 15.30 -34.37 -9.05
C SER A 664 14.39 -33.25 -9.58
N LEU A 665 14.79 -32.62 -10.70
CA LEU A 665 14.00 -31.62 -11.40
C LEU A 665 12.64 -32.15 -11.85
N ALA A 666 12.52 -33.49 -12.11
CA ALA A 666 11.25 -34.15 -12.41
C ALA A 666 10.19 -33.92 -11.32
N LEU A 667 10.64 -33.72 -10.09
CA LEU A 667 9.78 -33.54 -8.92
C LEU A 667 9.70 -32.06 -8.47
N GLY A 668 10.27 -31.13 -9.27
CA GLY A 668 10.27 -29.71 -8.97
C GLY A 668 11.09 -29.35 -7.72
N SER A 669 12.28 -29.89 -7.60
CA SER A 669 13.22 -29.64 -6.49
C SER A 669 13.85 -28.26 -6.50
N TYR A 670 13.86 -27.58 -7.66
CA TYR A 670 14.41 -26.23 -7.83
C TYR A 670 13.35 -25.18 -7.68
N GLU A 671 13.68 -24.10 -7.00
CA GLU A 671 12.77 -23.02 -6.67
C GLU A 671 12.41 -22.18 -7.90
N VAL A 672 11.14 -21.79 -8.03
CA VAL A 672 10.63 -20.91 -9.10
C VAL A 672 9.70 -19.85 -8.51
N LYS A 673 9.50 -18.75 -9.25
CA LYS A 673 8.54 -17.72 -8.87
C LYS A 673 7.13 -18.08 -9.33
N PRO A 674 6.10 -17.79 -8.54
CA PRO A 674 4.70 -18.04 -8.94
C PRO A 674 4.33 -17.43 -10.29
N ILE A 675 4.81 -16.22 -10.58
CA ILE A 675 4.54 -15.54 -11.87
C ILE A 675 5.16 -16.28 -13.07
N GLU A 676 6.34 -16.87 -12.90
CA GLU A 676 7.00 -17.66 -13.96
C GLU A 676 6.22 -18.92 -14.27
N LEU A 677 5.76 -19.62 -13.21
CA LEU A 677 4.94 -20.81 -13.38
C LEU A 677 3.59 -20.47 -14.03
N ALA A 678 2.97 -19.32 -13.68
CA ALA A 678 1.76 -18.84 -14.32
C ALA A 678 1.97 -18.56 -15.82
N GLY A 679 3.09 -17.98 -16.20
CA GLY A 679 3.48 -17.77 -17.60
C GLY A 679 3.63 -19.07 -18.40
N ALA A 680 4.26 -20.09 -17.79
CA ALA A 680 4.42 -21.42 -18.37
C ALA A 680 3.06 -22.11 -18.60
N TYR A 681 2.18 -22.07 -17.57
CA TYR A 681 0.83 -22.65 -17.68
C TYR A 681 -0.05 -21.90 -18.69
N ALA A 682 0.11 -20.59 -18.79
CA ALA A 682 -0.58 -19.80 -19.81
C ALA A 682 -0.16 -20.17 -21.23
N THR A 683 1.09 -20.64 -21.40
CA THR A 683 1.55 -21.18 -22.69
C THR A 683 0.79 -22.46 -23.05
N PHE A 684 0.52 -23.34 -22.11
CA PHE A 684 -0.29 -24.53 -22.32
C PHE A 684 -1.75 -24.17 -22.61
N ALA A 685 -2.35 -23.26 -21.84
CA ALA A 685 -3.72 -22.82 -22.00
C ALA A 685 -4.01 -22.23 -23.40
N THR A 686 -3.00 -21.64 -24.04
CA THR A 686 -3.10 -21.05 -25.39
C THR A 686 -2.39 -21.88 -26.45
N LEU A 687 -2.35 -23.16 -26.22
CA LEU A 687 -1.85 -24.16 -27.20
C LEU A 687 -0.42 -23.86 -27.71
N GLY A 688 0.48 -23.51 -26.78
CA GLY A 688 1.93 -23.57 -27.01
C GLY A 688 2.63 -22.26 -27.36
N THR A 689 1.98 -21.11 -27.28
CA THR A 689 2.63 -19.81 -27.50
C THR A 689 2.95 -19.11 -26.18
N TYR A 690 4.23 -18.93 -25.90
CA TYR A 690 4.70 -18.15 -24.75
C TYR A 690 4.63 -16.65 -25.04
N VAL A 691 4.11 -15.91 -24.10
CA VAL A 691 4.12 -14.44 -24.04
C VAL A 691 4.39 -14.04 -22.61
N GLU A 692 5.27 -13.09 -22.38
CA GLU A 692 5.63 -12.64 -21.03
C GLU A 692 4.42 -11.99 -20.33
N PRO A 693 4.16 -12.28 -19.04
CA PRO A 693 3.13 -11.60 -18.25
C PRO A 693 3.34 -10.09 -18.19
N ARG A 694 2.24 -9.32 -18.22
CA ARG A 694 2.27 -7.86 -18.20
C ARG A 694 1.47 -7.31 -17.02
N PHE A 695 2.02 -6.35 -16.29
CA PHE A 695 1.38 -5.67 -15.14
C PHE A 695 0.94 -4.25 -15.45
N VAL A 696 1.70 -3.54 -16.31
CA VAL A 696 1.51 -2.12 -16.60
C VAL A 696 1.34 -1.94 -18.10
N THR A 697 0.35 -1.16 -18.49
CA THR A 697 0.05 -0.84 -19.89
C THR A 697 0.58 0.52 -20.29
N ARG A 698 0.63 1.49 -19.34
CA ARG A 698 1.01 2.86 -19.63
C ARG A 698 1.48 3.57 -18.36
N ILE A 699 2.45 4.46 -18.49
CA ILE A 699 2.89 5.38 -17.45
C ILE A 699 2.90 6.79 -18.00
N ILE A 700 2.22 7.72 -17.31
CA ILE A 700 2.25 9.15 -17.62
C ILE A 700 3.03 9.83 -16.50
N GLY A 701 4.06 10.58 -16.86
CA GLY A 701 4.89 11.33 -15.94
C GLY A 701 4.19 12.58 -15.39
N PRO A 702 4.78 13.24 -14.37
CA PRO A 702 4.25 14.46 -13.77
C PRO A 702 4.21 15.65 -14.74
N ASP A 703 4.90 15.57 -15.87
CA ASP A 703 4.91 16.53 -16.97
C ASP A 703 3.85 16.24 -18.04
N GLY A 704 2.98 15.26 -17.82
CA GLY A 704 1.95 14.83 -18.76
C GLY A 704 2.46 13.99 -19.93
N LYS A 705 3.77 13.73 -20.00
CA LYS A 705 4.37 12.91 -21.07
C LYS A 705 4.36 11.45 -20.70
N GLU A 706 4.27 10.61 -21.71
CA GLU A 706 4.38 9.17 -21.53
C GLU A 706 5.82 8.75 -21.22
N VAL A 707 5.99 7.91 -20.20
CA VAL A 707 7.26 7.27 -19.87
C VAL A 707 7.34 5.96 -20.64
N PRO A 708 8.38 5.76 -21.46
CA PRO A 708 8.51 4.54 -22.24
C PRO A 708 8.62 3.32 -21.32
N LEU A 709 7.79 2.31 -21.59
CA LEU A 709 7.92 0.99 -20.98
C LEU A 709 8.94 0.16 -21.74
N PRO A 710 9.61 -0.80 -21.08
CA PRO A 710 10.42 -1.79 -21.77
C PRO A 710 9.61 -2.52 -22.82
N GLU A 711 10.19 -2.71 -24.00
CA GLU A 711 9.54 -3.42 -25.07
C GLU A 711 9.27 -4.88 -24.66
N ARG A 712 8.04 -5.33 -24.81
CA ARG A 712 7.66 -6.70 -24.52
C ARG A 712 8.20 -7.62 -25.60
N ALA A 713 8.86 -8.71 -25.19
CA ALA A 713 9.35 -9.71 -26.13
C ALA A 713 8.23 -10.24 -27.03
N ALA A 714 8.53 -10.43 -28.32
CA ALA A 714 7.58 -10.98 -29.28
C ALA A 714 7.09 -12.37 -28.83
N PRO A 715 5.83 -12.73 -29.12
CA PRO A 715 5.31 -14.06 -28.84
C PRO A 715 6.21 -15.16 -29.43
N LYS A 716 6.55 -16.15 -28.62
CA LYS A 716 7.41 -17.27 -29.02
C LYS A 716 6.63 -18.57 -29.06
N ARG A 717 6.61 -19.25 -30.20
CA ARG A 717 6.08 -20.60 -30.33
C ARG A 717 7.01 -21.59 -29.65
N VAL A 718 6.53 -22.28 -28.62
CA VAL A 718 7.31 -23.26 -27.83
C VAL A 718 6.87 -24.69 -28.10
N MET A 719 5.57 -24.89 -28.33
CA MET A 719 4.94 -26.15 -28.73
C MET A 719 3.99 -25.94 -29.90
N ASP A 720 3.75 -26.97 -30.67
CA ASP A 720 2.67 -26.97 -31.66
C ASP A 720 1.30 -27.07 -30.98
N ASP A 721 0.23 -26.65 -31.67
CA ASP A 721 -1.13 -26.66 -31.13
C ASP A 721 -1.56 -28.05 -30.67
N ALA A 722 -1.25 -29.09 -31.46
CA ALA A 722 -1.57 -30.46 -31.14
C ALA A 722 -0.79 -31.00 -29.96
N GLU A 723 0.53 -30.68 -29.84
CA GLU A 723 1.37 -31.06 -28.71
C GLU A 723 0.85 -30.45 -27.40
N ALA A 724 0.54 -29.17 -27.44
CA ALA A 724 0.06 -28.45 -26.26
C ALA A 724 -1.37 -28.89 -25.87
N TRP A 725 -2.25 -29.09 -26.89
CA TRP A 725 -3.59 -29.58 -26.62
C TRP A 725 -3.58 -30.97 -25.99
N LEU A 726 -2.72 -31.86 -26.46
CA LEU A 726 -2.60 -33.21 -25.91
C LEU A 726 -2.14 -33.20 -24.44
N LEU A 727 -1.22 -32.28 -24.11
CA LEU A 727 -0.84 -32.02 -22.70
C LEU A 727 -2.02 -31.50 -21.88
N VAL A 728 -2.78 -30.52 -22.40
CA VAL A 728 -3.99 -29.99 -21.73
C VAL A 728 -5.00 -31.09 -21.49
N ASP A 729 -5.24 -31.95 -22.48
CA ASP A 729 -6.13 -33.09 -22.37
C ASP A 729 -5.68 -34.06 -21.27
N MET A 730 -4.37 -34.39 -21.17
CA MET A 730 -3.84 -35.14 -20.04
C MET A 730 -3.98 -34.43 -18.70
N MET A 731 -3.84 -33.10 -18.67
CA MET A 731 -4.02 -32.31 -17.44
C MET A 731 -5.47 -32.19 -17.01
N LYS A 732 -6.45 -32.35 -17.89
CA LYS A 732 -7.87 -32.50 -17.53
C LYS A 732 -8.08 -33.76 -16.69
N SER A 733 -7.38 -34.84 -16.97
CA SER A 733 -7.45 -36.09 -16.16
C SER A 733 -7.04 -35.88 -14.69
N VAL A 734 -6.16 -34.91 -14.39
CA VAL A 734 -5.82 -34.54 -13.00
C VAL A 734 -7.04 -34.02 -12.25
N VAL A 735 -7.94 -33.31 -12.95
CA VAL A 735 -9.21 -32.79 -12.43
C VAL A 735 -10.29 -33.86 -12.45
N ASP A 736 -10.38 -34.66 -13.52
CA ASP A 736 -11.47 -35.61 -13.71
C ASP A 736 -11.43 -36.80 -12.70
N HIS A 737 -10.23 -37.33 -12.44
CA HIS A 737 -10.09 -38.49 -11.54
C HIS A 737 -8.74 -38.50 -10.77
N GLY A 738 -7.92 -37.46 -10.93
CA GLY A 738 -6.61 -37.38 -10.28
C GLY A 738 -6.61 -36.56 -8.98
N THR A 739 -5.49 -35.92 -8.72
CA THR A 739 -5.22 -35.24 -7.44
C THR A 739 -6.00 -33.91 -7.25
N ALA A 740 -6.75 -33.43 -8.27
CA ALA A 740 -7.49 -32.16 -8.22
C ALA A 740 -9.01 -32.29 -8.43
N THR A 741 -9.59 -33.44 -8.11
CA THR A 741 -11.03 -33.75 -8.34
C THR A 741 -12.00 -32.72 -7.76
N ARG A 742 -11.60 -31.99 -6.71
CA ARG A 742 -12.43 -30.91 -6.14
C ARG A 742 -12.70 -29.78 -7.16
N ALA A 743 -11.84 -29.59 -8.16
CA ALA A 743 -12.04 -28.57 -9.20
C ALA A 743 -13.23 -28.86 -10.12
N LYS A 744 -13.75 -30.12 -10.16
CA LYS A 744 -15.00 -30.49 -10.85
C LYS A 744 -16.20 -29.66 -10.39
N SER A 745 -16.16 -29.14 -9.16
CA SER A 745 -17.20 -28.25 -8.62
C SER A 745 -17.41 -26.95 -9.43
N LEU A 746 -16.49 -26.61 -10.32
CA LEU A 746 -16.63 -25.47 -11.23
C LEU A 746 -17.64 -25.73 -12.36
N GLY A 747 -17.96 -26.98 -12.69
CA GLY A 747 -18.92 -27.36 -13.72
C GLY A 747 -18.51 -26.95 -15.13
N ARG A 748 -17.20 -26.80 -15.39
CA ARG A 748 -16.63 -26.40 -16.69
C ARG A 748 -15.28 -27.05 -16.95
N PRO A 749 -14.85 -27.16 -18.22
CA PRO A 749 -13.54 -27.69 -18.55
C PRO A 749 -12.43 -26.84 -17.96
N VAL A 750 -11.59 -27.46 -17.14
CA VAL A 750 -10.39 -26.87 -16.57
C VAL A 750 -9.27 -27.91 -16.56
N ALA A 751 -8.05 -27.46 -16.66
CA ALA A 751 -6.86 -28.29 -16.58
C ALA A 751 -5.92 -27.72 -15.51
N GLY A 752 -5.18 -28.58 -14.85
CA GLY A 752 -4.27 -28.11 -13.79
C GLY A 752 -3.44 -29.21 -13.16
N LYS A 753 -2.60 -28.82 -12.19
CA LYS A 753 -1.73 -29.72 -11.45
C LYS A 753 -1.54 -29.26 -10.02
N THR A 754 -1.65 -30.20 -9.09
CA THR A 754 -1.28 -30.01 -7.68
C THR A 754 0.23 -30.14 -7.50
N GLY A 755 0.80 -29.39 -6.58
CA GLY A 755 2.18 -29.52 -6.15
C GLY A 755 2.28 -29.59 -4.64
N THR A 756 3.21 -30.38 -4.17
CA THR A 756 3.56 -30.50 -2.76
C THR A 756 5.07 -30.79 -2.72
N SER A 757 5.82 -29.95 -2.02
CA SER A 757 7.24 -30.20 -1.79
C SER A 757 7.44 -31.22 -0.66
N ASN A 758 8.67 -31.71 -0.50
CA ASN A 758 9.03 -32.61 0.58
C ASN A 758 8.62 -32.02 1.95
N ASP A 759 8.14 -32.88 2.84
CA ASP A 759 7.65 -32.52 4.18
C ASP A 759 6.44 -31.52 4.17
N SER A 760 5.75 -31.36 3.03
CA SER A 760 4.63 -30.40 2.87
C SER A 760 5.02 -28.96 3.30
N LYS A 761 6.21 -28.50 2.93
CA LYS A 761 6.66 -27.13 3.19
C LYS A 761 6.00 -26.11 2.28
N ASP A 762 5.85 -26.50 1.01
CA ASP A 762 5.23 -25.71 -0.05
C ASP A 762 4.09 -26.49 -0.67
N THR A 763 2.92 -25.90 -0.74
CA THR A 763 1.76 -26.45 -1.44
C THR A 763 1.36 -25.52 -2.58
N TRP A 764 1.08 -26.12 -3.74
CA TRP A 764 0.78 -25.41 -4.97
C TRP A 764 -0.46 -25.97 -5.65
N PHE A 765 -1.15 -25.10 -6.36
CA PHE A 765 -2.00 -25.46 -7.46
C PHE A 765 -1.80 -24.49 -8.60
N ALA A 766 -1.50 -24.99 -9.77
CA ALA A 766 -1.45 -24.23 -11.01
C ALA A 766 -2.47 -24.84 -11.99
N GLY A 767 -3.33 -23.99 -12.55
CA GLY A 767 -4.40 -24.47 -13.44
C GLY A 767 -5.04 -23.34 -14.23
N PHE A 768 -5.88 -23.72 -15.18
CA PHE A 768 -6.45 -22.80 -16.15
C PHE A 768 -7.77 -23.30 -16.73
N SER A 769 -8.58 -22.38 -17.18
CA SER A 769 -9.64 -22.53 -18.17
C SER A 769 -9.18 -21.96 -19.52
N PRO A 770 -9.97 -22.00 -20.58
CA PRO A 770 -9.64 -21.31 -21.83
C PRO A 770 -9.45 -19.78 -21.71
N ASP A 771 -10.03 -19.15 -20.67
CA ASP A 771 -10.01 -17.71 -20.45
C ASP A 771 -8.99 -17.24 -19.40
N PHE A 772 -8.78 -18.02 -18.33
CA PHE A 772 -7.98 -17.61 -17.18
C PHE A 772 -6.95 -18.65 -16.78
N VAL A 773 -5.78 -18.18 -16.38
CA VAL A 773 -4.73 -18.98 -15.75
C VAL A 773 -4.51 -18.46 -14.35
N ALA A 774 -4.49 -19.34 -13.36
CA ALA A 774 -4.17 -18.91 -12.01
C ALA A 774 -3.24 -19.91 -11.30
N VAL A 775 -2.34 -19.33 -10.47
CA VAL A 775 -1.42 -20.09 -9.62
C VAL A 775 -1.61 -19.67 -8.18
N SER A 776 -1.76 -20.66 -7.31
CA SER A 776 -1.87 -20.50 -5.88
C SER A 776 -0.74 -21.26 -5.17
N TRP A 777 -0.09 -20.59 -4.22
CA TRP A 777 0.88 -21.17 -3.31
C TRP A 777 0.52 -20.87 -1.86
N VAL A 778 0.79 -21.81 -0.97
CA VAL A 778 0.69 -21.63 0.49
C VAL A 778 1.88 -22.32 1.16
N GLY A 779 2.57 -21.59 2.05
CA GLY A 779 3.72 -22.08 2.79
C GLY A 779 4.16 -21.11 3.88
N PHE A 780 5.12 -21.52 4.69
CA PHE A 780 5.76 -20.64 5.66
C PHE A 780 7.02 -20.03 5.09
N ASP A 781 7.28 -18.77 5.36
CA ASP A 781 8.47 -18.07 4.88
C ASP A 781 9.77 -18.70 5.40
N ASP A 782 9.75 -19.26 6.58
CA ASP A 782 10.89 -19.95 7.19
C ASP A 782 11.08 -21.40 6.72
N GLY A 783 10.24 -21.89 5.79
CA GLY A 783 10.31 -23.22 5.21
C GLY A 783 9.96 -24.36 6.18
N ARG A 784 9.25 -24.09 7.28
CA ARG A 784 8.74 -25.15 8.16
C ARG A 784 7.59 -25.88 7.48
N PRO A 785 7.35 -27.16 7.83
CA PRO A 785 6.23 -27.93 7.31
C PRO A 785 4.87 -27.33 7.68
N LEU A 786 3.90 -27.37 6.76
CA LEU A 786 2.51 -27.01 7.01
C LEU A 786 1.82 -27.99 7.95
N GLY A 787 2.30 -29.21 8.01
CA GLY A 787 1.84 -30.29 8.89
C GLY A 787 1.21 -31.45 8.15
N ALA A 788 0.97 -32.53 8.87
CA ALA A 788 0.44 -33.78 8.29
C ALA A 788 -0.92 -33.55 7.61
N GLY A 789 -1.10 -34.14 6.42
CA GLY A 789 -2.31 -34.06 5.62
C GLY A 789 -2.44 -32.75 4.78
N GLU A 790 -1.52 -31.80 4.91
CA GLU A 790 -1.52 -30.60 4.07
C GLU A 790 -0.81 -30.92 2.73
N ALA A 791 -1.54 -30.71 1.64
CA ALA A 791 -1.08 -30.96 0.28
C ALA A 791 -1.68 -29.95 -0.69
N GLY A 792 -1.19 -29.89 -1.91
CA GLY A 792 -1.68 -28.96 -2.93
C GLY A 792 -3.18 -29.00 -3.16
N GLY A 793 -3.77 -30.21 -3.20
CA GLY A 793 -5.22 -30.42 -3.34
C GLY A 793 -6.06 -30.02 -2.12
N VAL A 794 -5.43 -29.88 -0.93
CA VAL A 794 -6.10 -29.52 0.33
C VAL A 794 -5.93 -28.05 0.65
N THR A 795 -4.73 -27.51 0.40
CA THR A 795 -4.32 -26.20 0.91
C THR A 795 -4.24 -25.13 -0.19
N ALA A 796 -3.77 -25.46 -1.39
CA ALA A 796 -3.60 -24.49 -2.48
C ALA A 796 -4.73 -24.51 -3.53
N LEU A 797 -5.42 -25.63 -3.72
CA LEU A 797 -6.54 -25.76 -4.66
C LEU A 797 -7.80 -24.97 -4.25
N PRO A 798 -8.21 -24.90 -2.97
CA PRO A 798 -9.44 -24.19 -2.61
C PRO A 798 -9.47 -22.71 -3.00
N PRO A 799 -8.45 -21.88 -2.76
CA PRO A 799 -8.48 -20.48 -3.18
C PRO A 799 -8.48 -20.34 -4.71
N TRP A 800 -7.86 -21.27 -5.44
CA TRP A 800 -7.94 -21.30 -6.90
C TRP A 800 -9.38 -21.55 -7.37
N ILE A 801 -10.09 -22.54 -6.78
CA ILE A 801 -11.50 -22.82 -7.10
C ILE A 801 -12.37 -21.60 -6.80
N ALA A 802 -12.19 -20.97 -5.63
CA ALA A 802 -12.98 -19.81 -5.23
C ALA A 802 -12.77 -18.63 -6.20
N PHE A 803 -11.53 -18.38 -6.61
CA PHE A 803 -11.22 -17.37 -7.61
C PHE A 803 -11.86 -17.70 -8.96
N MET A 804 -11.66 -18.91 -9.49
CA MET A 804 -12.17 -19.28 -10.81
C MET A 804 -13.70 -19.22 -10.85
N LYS A 805 -14.38 -19.60 -9.77
CA LYS A 805 -15.83 -19.46 -9.67
C LYS A 805 -16.29 -18.00 -9.85
N GLY A 806 -15.62 -17.05 -9.21
CA GLY A 806 -15.94 -15.62 -9.35
C GLY A 806 -15.49 -15.02 -10.70
N ALA A 807 -14.36 -15.49 -11.24
CA ALA A 807 -13.83 -15.00 -12.53
C ALA A 807 -14.65 -15.48 -13.74
N GLU A 808 -15.22 -16.66 -13.63
CA GLU A 808 -15.99 -17.32 -14.69
C GLU A 808 -17.51 -17.08 -14.59
N GLU A 809 -17.94 -16.36 -13.55
CA GLU A 809 -19.35 -16.05 -13.34
C GLU A 809 -19.97 -15.34 -14.54
N GLY A 810 -21.10 -15.88 -15.05
CA GLY A 810 -21.80 -15.31 -16.20
C GLY A 810 -21.14 -15.56 -17.57
N LYS A 811 -19.99 -16.27 -17.62
CA LYS A 811 -19.33 -16.62 -18.88
C LYS A 811 -19.84 -17.95 -19.44
N PRO A 812 -19.89 -18.10 -20.76
CA PRO A 812 -20.25 -19.36 -21.39
C PRO A 812 -19.25 -20.46 -21.01
N VAL A 813 -19.75 -21.71 -20.93
CA VAL A 813 -18.89 -22.89 -20.76
C VAL A 813 -18.32 -23.27 -22.10
N VAL A 814 -16.99 -23.11 -22.24
CA VAL A 814 -16.25 -23.42 -23.46
C VAL A 814 -15.14 -24.40 -23.14
N ASP A 815 -14.90 -25.41 -24.00
CA ASP A 815 -13.77 -26.32 -23.87
C ASP A 815 -12.57 -25.86 -24.71
N PHE A 816 -11.41 -26.46 -24.49
CA PHE A 816 -10.20 -26.22 -25.26
C PHE A 816 -10.39 -26.75 -26.69
N PRO A 817 -10.25 -25.91 -27.72
CA PRO A 817 -10.52 -26.32 -29.10
C PRO A 817 -9.53 -27.41 -29.54
N LYS A 818 -10.04 -28.58 -29.94
CA LYS A 818 -9.23 -29.70 -30.46
C LYS A 818 -8.64 -29.30 -31.83
N PRO A 819 -7.30 -29.20 -31.96
CA PRO A 819 -6.69 -28.83 -33.24
C PRO A 819 -6.64 -29.99 -34.21
N SER A 820 -6.40 -29.68 -35.49
CA SER A 820 -6.03 -30.69 -36.48
C SER A 820 -4.70 -31.37 -36.08
N GLY A 821 -4.55 -32.65 -36.38
CA GLY A 821 -3.36 -33.41 -35.99
C GLY A 821 -3.49 -34.22 -34.71
N ILE A 822 -4.66 -34.19 -34.10
CA ILE A 822 -5.04 -35.11 -33.02
C ILE A 822 -5.95 -36.19 -33.56
N VAL A 823 -5.58 -37.45 -33.37
CA VAL A 823 -6.38 -38.64 -33.67
C VAL A 823 -6.81 -39.31 -32.37
N THR A 824 -8.04 -39.82 -32.36
CA THR A 824 -8.54 -40.60 -31.21
C THR A 824 -8.60 -42.07 -31.65
N VAL A 825 -8.00 -42.94 -30.87
CA VAL A 825 -7.86 -44.36 -31.19
C VAL A 825 -8.27 -45.17 -29.94
N ALA A 826 -9.04 -46.24 -30.13
CA ALA A 826 -9.34 -47.17 -29.08
C ALA A 826 -8.08 -47.95 -28.67
N VAL A 827 -7.79 -48.04 -27.41
CA VAL A 827 -6.65 -48.75 -26.85
C VAL A 827 -7.08 -49.69 -25.70
N ASP A 828 -6.37 -50.77 -25.49
CA ASP A 828 -6.46 -51.59 -24.31
C ASP A 828 -5.90 -50.81 -23.11
N LYS A 829 -6.65 -50.74 -22.01
CA LYS A 829 -6.32 -49.93 -20.81
C LYS A 829 -5.05 -50.40 -20.08
N LYS A 830 -4.71 -51.66 -20.20
CA LYS A 830 -3.59 -52.26 -19.46
C LYS A 830 -2.28 -52.16 -20.22
N THR A 831 -2.33 -52.23 -21.55
CA THR A 831 -1.09 -52.25 -22.39
C THR A 831 -0.89 -50.97 -23.12
N GLY A 832 -1.94 -50.13 -23.34
CA GLY A 832 -1.89 -48.92 -24.17
C GLY A 832 -1.76 -49.23 -25.67
N LEU A 833 -1.86 -50.50 -26.08
CA LEU A 833 -1.80 -50.96 -27.47
C LEU A 833 -3.19 -50.99 -28.10
N LEU A 834 -3.30 -51.29 -29.39
CA LEU A 834 -4.60 -51.50 -30.04
C LEU A 834 -5.34 -52.69 -29.38
N PRO A 835 -6.65 -52.64 -29.22
CA PRO A 835 -7.39 -53.69 -28.57
C PRO A 835 -7.44 -54.97 -29.41
N PHE A 836 -7.42 -56.14 -28.85
CA PHE A 836 -7.73 -57.37 -29.52
C PHE A 836 -9.24 -57.50 -29.75
N ALA A 837 -9.66 -58.48 -30.57
CA ALA A 837 -11.09 -58.69 -30.85
C ALA A 837 -11.82 -59.01 -29.54
N ASP A 838 -12.93 -58.31 -29.28
CA ASP A 838 -13.77 -58.45 -28.09
C ASP A 838 -13.05 -58.10 -26.74
N ASP A 839 -12.05 -57.25 -26.80
CA ASP A 839 -11.35 -56.74 -25.60
C ASP A 839 -12.34 -56.00 -24.66
N PRO A 840 -12.59 -56.50 -23.42
CA PRO A 840 -13.53 -55.87 -22.50
C PRO A 840 -13.00 -54.59 -21.84
N GLU A 841 -11.70 -54.35 -21.94
CA GLU A 841 -11.06 -53.21 -21.26
C GLU A 841 -10.59 -52.13 -22.22
N THR A 842 -11.37 -51.79 -23.26
CA THR A 842 -11.09 -50.78 -24.23
C THR A 842 -11.38 -49.35 -23.74
N MET A 843 -10.63 -48.37 -24.23
CA MET A 843 -10.92 -46.96 -24.01
C MET A 843 -10.39 -46.12 -25.16
N ASP A 844 -11.05 -45.01 -25.38
CA ASP A 844 -10.55 -44.01 -26.33
C ASP A 844 -9.36 -43.23 -25.76
N GLU A 845 -8.30 -43.09 -26.52
CA GLU A 845 -7.14 -42.29 -26.17
C GLU A 845 -6.78 -41.35 -27.33
N ASN A 846 -6.28 -40.15 -26.99
CA ASN A 846 -5.86 -39.14 -27.96
C ASN A 846 -4.35 -39.22 -28.21
N PHE A 847 -3.97 -39.07 -29.49
CA PHE A 847 -2.58 -39.12 -29.96
C PHE A 847 -2.26 -37.96 -30.92
N LEU A 848 -1.00 -37.60 -31.00
CA LEU A 848 -0.49 -36.85 -32.14
C LEU A 848 -0.55 -37.80 -33.36
N ALA A 849 -1.11 -37.34 -34.50
CA ALA A 849 -1.18 -38.15 -35.70
C ALA A 849 0.17 -38.75 -36.08
N GLY A 850 0.22 -40.06 -36.27
CA GLY A 850 1.43 -40.83 -36.54
C GLY A 850 2.18 -41.32 -35.30
N THR A 851 1.64 -41.07 -34.07
CA THR A 851 2.19 -41.63 -32.82
C THR A 851 1.26 -42.64 -32.16
N GLU A 852 0.13 -42.93 -32.77
CA GLU A 852 -0.81 -43.96 -32.32
C GLU A 852 -0.18 -45.32 -32.33
N PRO A 853 -0.55 -46.29 -31.45
CA PRO A 853 0.00 -47.61 -31.37
C PRO A 853 -0.32 -48.39 -32.69
N LYS A 854 0.62 -49.23 -33.10
CA LYS A 854 0.46 -50.10 -34.30
C LYS A 854 0.27 -51.56 -33.89
N ASP A 855 0.78 -51.93 -32.70
CA ASP A 855 0.73 -53.29 -32.19
C ASP A 855 -0.60 -53.52 -31.48
N VAL A 856 -1.11 -54.77 -31.54
CA VAL A 856 -2.34 -55.22 -30.90
C VAL A 856 -1.98 -55.87 -29.57
N ALA A 857 -2.76 -55.61 -28.55
CA ALA A 857 -2.63 -56.27 -27.24
C ALA A 857 -2.88 -57.79 -27.36
N GLU A 858 -2.14 -58.58 -26.63
CA GLU A 858 -2.37 -60.03 -26.56
C GLU A 858 -3.49 -60.32 -25.52
N PRO A 859 -4.45 -61.18 -25.87
CA PRO A 859 -5.47 -61.58 -24.92
C PRO A 859 -4.81 -62.29 -23.72
N VAL A 860 -5.19 -61.92 -22.51
CA VAL A 860 -4.71 -62.64 -21.29
C VAL A 860 -5.31 -64.00 -21.29
N VAL A 861 -4.53 -65.00 -21.63
CA VAL A 861 -4.89 -66.39 -21.46
C VAL A 861 -4.84 -66.66 -19.94
N LEU A 862 -6.03 -66.71 -19.33
CA LEU A 862 -6.13 -67.25 -17.97
C LEU A 862 -5.83 -68.74 -18.08
N ASP A 863 -4.58 -69.16 -17.74
CA ASP A 863 -4.32 -70.58 -17.50
C ASP A 863 -5.29 -71.09 -16.50
N GLY A 864 -6.29 -71.84 -16.98
CA GLY A 864 -7.27 -72.53 -16.13
C GLY A 864 -6.53 -73.60 -15.31
N GLY A 865 -6.22 -73.23 -14.01
CA GLY A 865 -5.74 -74.17 -13.04
C GLY A 865 -6.86 -75.04 -12.54
#